data_e9aab9dcbbe48fb660d023fdb642817e
#
_entry.id   e9aab9dcbbe48fb660d023fdb642817e
#
_cell.length_a   1.000
_cell.length_b   1.000
_cell.length_c   1.000
_cell.angle_alpha   90.00
_cell.angle_beta   90.00
_cell.angle_gamma   90.00
#
_symmetry.space_group_name_H-M   'P 1'
#
loop_
_entity.id
_entity.type
_entity.pdbx_description
1 polymer ?
#
loop_
_entity_poly.entity_id
_entity_poly.type
_entity_poly.pdbx_seq_one_letter_code
_entity_poly.pdbx_strand_id
1 'polypeptide(L)'
;MKKVYKKLVTCSLAVLALWPTTAVKAQTAVDDGQTFYAYRIDQLKKDAQSFSTTPEIGWVTFNTNDTTKVTLLKKITGYYDMEKVGAGEYLDGKIYTYGYQYDASDYDEAYQSTKYIVYDAETFEPLKTIERYGERRVSDMTYDYTTNTMYALAEDEVTNYRELKVTSLCIVNTETGELTRVGGTGDLYGINGYGKKVIDNLVTLACDKNGNLYAMSAYRHFYKIDKFTGKATEIGKEHKLAVESFFQSMTFGADGVLYWTQHTAHPYGWLTTINTTTGVPTKIGTLGHSDKLTCLFQKRSLVKTFPLAVTDLKAVNDEVKHNQVTLTWTLPTKNYDGTDANLTGVRVYRLGTAEPIAELGNDATSFVDEHSDNGQTAYEVVAVNATAPGVPATVSLFAGYDQLKGVNKLHAVRDKATNEVSVSWTKPTQTVNKGYADFDNIVYNVYRVNLISQTYEQLSANQKELTFSEALSAEGIYCYVVEAVSGGVIGLGAKTENLTVVATKVPPFTAKFEKNGDGLFWTAANLPHKYGAGWSISTSVDKDFDGYYARLYKASASDPLDDWLISPPIQMEKGEYNLSYYGKGSATAKWSWAVMLSDNDEELSNFNTELDRHDDEIVFGDKTVQGGWKQVCNKNFTIATPGIYYIGLHGYTKEGSYISLCIDNLSITPVTSGINSVKDTPAAKLTFKDGVAEVSGGKTIKQWTVYNAQGQQVMQGLGNGTPNVQIGLSALNNGLYVVCVTTTDGTVQTLKLKR
;
A
#
# COMPACT_ATOMS: atom_id res chain seq x y z
N MET A 1 -1.38 -53.76 -23.03
CA MET A 1 -1.98 -55.03 -22.57
C MET A 1 -3.31 -54.71 -21.87
N LYS A 2 -4.35 -55.37 -22.39
CA LYS A 2 -5.76 -55.29 -21.97
C LYS A 2 -6.00 -55.90 -20.58
N LYS A 3 -7.01 -55.39 -19.84
CA LYS A 3 -8.11 -56.07 -19.15
C LYS A 3 -8.79 -55.04 -18.23
N VAL A 4 -9.99 -54.57 -18.47
CA VAL A 4 -11.34 -55.11 -18.38
C VAL A 4 -11.68 -55.68 -16.98
N TYR A 5 -12.54 -54.95 -16.24
CA TYR A 5 -13.56 -55.57 -15.40
C TYR A 5 -14.89 -54.80 -15.45
N LYS A 6 -15.93 -55.60 -15.61
CA LYS A 6 -17.32 -55.28 -15.87
C LYS A 6 -18.16 -55.24 -14.59
N LYS A 7 -19.13 -54.30 -14.57
CA LYS A 7 -20.52 -54.42 -14.05
C LYS A 7 -20.79 -54.94 -12.62
N LEU A 8 -21.52 -54.12 -11.87
CA LEU A 8 -22.77 -54.64 -11.24
C LEU A 8 -23.81 -53.50 -11.18
N VAL A 9 -24.93 -53.73 -11.83
CA VAL A 9 -26.18 -52.98 -11.82
C VAL A 9 -27.03 -53.54 -10.69
N THR A 10 -27.54 -52.68 -9.80
CA THR A 10 -28.64 -53.06 -8.90
C THR A 10 -29.78 -52.07 -9.12
N CYS A 11 -30.87 -52.59 -9.68
CA CYS A 11 -32.16 -51.92 -9.79
C CYS A 11 -32.79 -51.79 -8.41
N SER A 12 -33.31 -50.59 -8.09
CA SER A 12 -34.32 -50.43 -7.05
C SER A 12 -35.57 -49.84 -7.68
N LEU A 13 -36.66 -50.61 -7.58
CA LEU A 13 -37.99 -50.27 -8.06
C LEU A 13 -38.52 -49.02 -7.33
N ALA A 14 -38.97 -48.06 -8.11
CA ALA A 14 -39.82 -46.97 -7.62
C ALA A 14 -41.27 -47.42 -7.60
N VAL A 15 -41.89 -47.41 -6.44
CA VAL A 15 -43.35 -47.57 -6.30
C VAL A 15 -43.96 -46.18 -6.51
N LEU A 16 -44.65 -46.00 -7.65
CA LEU A 16 -45.53 -44.83 -7.88
C LEU A 16 -46.85 -45.06 -7.10
N ALA A 17 -47.02 -44.25 -6.05
CA ALA A 17 -48.34 -44.10 -5.43
C ALA A 17 -49.10 -43.00 -6.20
N LEU A 18 -50.14 -43.43 -6.95
CA LEU A 18 -51.15 -42.57 -7.54
C LEU A 18 -52.05 -42.01 -6.45
N TRP A 19 -51.94 -40.73 -6.16
CA TRP A 19 -52.94 -39.97 -5.42
C TRP A 19 -53.88 -39.27 -6.40
N PRO A 20 -55.20 -39.22 -6.12
CA PRO A 20 -56.15 -38.57 -7.01
C PRO A 20 -55.96 -37.06 -6.95
N THR A 21 -55.74 -36.43 -8.11
CA THR A 21 -55.74 -35.00 -8.28
C THR A 21 -57.16 -34.48 -8.19
N THR A 22 -57.59 -34.04 -7.01
CA THR A 22 -58.69 -33.09 -6.90
C THR A 22 -58.08 -31.71 -7.25
N ALA A 23 -58.49 -31.20 -8.40
CA ALA A 23 -58.20 -29.81 -8.78
C ALA A 23 -58.89 -28.87 -7.78
N VAL A 24 -58.13 -28.42 -6.77
CA VAL A 24 -58.47 -27.24 -5.98
C VAL A 24 -58.24 -26.07 -6.93
N LYS A 25 -59.32 -25.41 -7.34
CA LYS A 25 -59.22 -24.09 -7.95
C LYS A 25 -58.42 -23.19 -7.02
N ALA A 26 -57.20 -22.90 -7.38
CA ALA A 26 -56.41 -21.87 -6.69
C ALA A 26 -57.23 -20.54 -6.80
N GLN A 27 -57.76 -20.12 -5.69
CA GLN A 27 -58.19 -18.76 -5.49
C GLN A 27 -56.90 -17.95 -5.70
N THR A 28 -56.86 -17.14 -6.75
CA THR A 28 -55.78 -16.16 -6.98
C THR A 28 -55.74 -15.27 -5.75
N ALA A 29 -54.85 -15.60 -4.80
CA ALA A 29 -54.46 -14.69 -3.77
C ALA A 29 -53.96 -13.44 -4.55
N VAL A 30 -54.52 -12.32 -4.29
CA VAL A 30 -53.95 -11.04 -4.72
C VAL A 30 -52.56 -11.04 -4.13
N ASP A 31 -51.52 -11.06 -4.96
CA ASP A 31 -50.14 -10.96 -4.49
C ASP A 31 -49.98 -9.51 -4.00
N ASP A 32 -50.12 -9.34 -2.68
CA ASP A 32 -49.98 -8.03 -2.03
C ASP A 32 -48.56 -7.46 -2.10
N GLY A 33 -47.64 -8.20 -2.77
CA GLY A 33 -46.22 -7.87 -2.89
C GLY A 33 -45.47 -7.92 -1.56
N GLN A 34 -44.18 -7.71 -1.62
CA GLN A 34 -43.31 -7.66 -0.44
C GLN A 34 -43.11 -6.21 0.00
N THR A 35 -43.35 -5.92 1.27
CA THR A 35 -43.09 -4.58 1.87
C THR A 35 -41.72 -4.59 2.52
N PHE A 36 -40.91 -3.60 2.17
CA PHE A 36 -39.56 -3.37 2.67
C PHE A 36 -39.43 -2.01 3.36
N TYR A 37 -38.49 -1.96 4.30
CA TYR A 37 -38.01 -0.77 4.97
C TYR A 37 -36.55 -0.56 4.64
N ALA A 38 -36.13 0.70 4.53
CA ALA A 38 -34.74 1.05 4.22
C ALA A 38 -34.40 2.46 4.71
N TYR A 39 -33.11 2.81 4.68
CA TYR A 39 -32.66 4.18 4.89
C TYR A 39 -32.28 4.82 3.58
N ARG A 40 -32.90 5.94 3.22
CA ARG A 40 -32.58 6.72 2.02
C ARG A 40 -31.47 7.69 2.32
N ILE A 41 -30.31 7.51 1.66
CA ILE A 41 -29.15 8.37 1.82
C ILE A 41 -29.07 9.48 0.76
N ASP A 42 -29.74 9.29 -0.39
CA ASP A 42 -29.75 10.25 -1.47
C ASP A 42 -30.91 9.96 -2.46
N GLN A 43 -31.29 10.98 -3.27
CA GLN A 43 -32.28 10.85 -4.34
C GLN A 43 -32.02 11.85 -5.47
N LEU A 44 -32.45 11.54 -6.70
CA LEU A 44 -32.44 12.49 -7.80
C LEU A 44 -33.57 13.52 -7.69
N LYS A 45 -33.37 14.70 -8.31
CA LYS A 45 -34.47 15.64 -8.55
C LYS A 45 -35.45 15.04 -9.54
N LYS A 46 -36.74 15.30 -9.31
CA LYS A 46 -37.84 14.74 -10.08
C LYS A 46 -37.73 14.98 -11.62
N ASP A 47 -37.05 16.06 -12.04
CA ASP A 47 -36.95 16.50 -13.41
C ASP A 47 -35.51 16.72 -13.89
N ALA A 48 -34.53 16.22 -13.18
CA ALA A 48 -33.12 16.50 -13.47
C ALA A 48 -32.25 15.25 -13.55
N GLN A 49 -31.24 15.30 -14.42
CA GLN A 49 -30.16 14.34 -14.46
C GLN A 49 -29.09 14.60 -13.35
N SER A 50 -29.44 15.35 -12.30
CA SER A 50 -28.57 15.74 -11.19
C SER A 50 -29.20 15.42 -9.85
N PHE A 51 -28.37 15.11 -8.84
CA PHE A 51 -28.83 14.90 -7.47
C PHE A 51 -29.54 16.12 -6.90
N SER A 52 -30.50 15.87 -6.00
CA SER A 52 -31.20 16.95 -5.29
C SER A 52 -30.20 17.71 -4.40
N THR A 53 -30.27 19.05 -4.43
CA THR A 53 -29.51 19.89 -3.50
C THR A 53 -30.03 19.80 -2.06
N THR A 54 -31.25 19.26 -1.88
CA THR A 54 -31.90 19.02 -0.58
C THR A 54 -32.65 17.70 -0.63
N PRO A 55 -31.94 16.55 -0.64
CA PRO A 55 -32.61 15.26 -0.67
C PRO A 55 -33.42 15.01 0.61
N GLU A 56 -34.54 14.33 0.48
CA GLU A 56 -35.33 13.88 1.62
C GLU A 56 -34.70 12.60 2.22
N ILE A 57 -33.68 12.78 3.01
CA ILE A 57 -32.94 11.70 3.68
C ILE A 57 -33.72 11.18 4.87
N GLY A 58 -33.67 9.87 5.12
CA GLY A 58 -34.28 9.25 6.27
C GLY A 58 -34.86 7.87 6.01
N TRP A 59 -35.67 7.41 6.96
CA TRP A 59 -36.30 6.10 6.91
C TRP A 59 -37.47 6.09 5.93
N VAL A 60 -37.52 5.08 5.09
CA VAL A 60 -38.51 4.91 4.03
C VAL A 60 -39.11 3.51 4.02
N THR A 61 -40.27 3.36 3.36
CA THR A 61 -40.86 2.07 3.03
C THR A 61 -41.34 2.05 1.60
N PHE A 62 -41.34 0.87 1.00
CA PHE A 62 -41.85 0.62 -0.35
C PHE A 62 -42.36 -0.81 -0.49
N ASN A 63 -43.13 -1.06 -1.58
CA ASN A 63 -43.64 -2.38 -1.90
C ASN A 63 -43.18 -2.84 -3.29
N THR A 64 -42.96 -4.14 -3.47
CA THR A 64 -42.50 -4.69 -4.76
C THR A 64 -43.51 -4.55 -5.89
N ASN A 65 -44.80 -4.37 -5.59
CA ASN A 65 -45.85 -4.14 -6.59
C ASN A 65 -45.77 -2.75 -7.24
N ASP A 66 -45.22 -1.76 -6.53
CA ASP A 66 -44.95 -0.43 -7.06
C ASP A 66 -43.70 0.19 -6.45
N THR A 67 -42.54 -0.17 -6.98
CA THR A 67 -41.22 0.33 -6.51
C THR A 67 -41.05 1.83 -6.69
N THR A 68 -41.88 2.47 -7.53
CA THR A 68 -41.83 3.93 -7.74
C THR A 68 -42.40 4.73 -6.57
N LYS A 69 -43.18 4.08 -5.71
CA LYS A 69 -43.74 4.68 -4.48
C LYS A 69 -42.85 4.37 -3.26
N VAL A 70 -41.80 5.16 -3.07
CA VAL A 70 -40.99 5.15 -1.88
C VAL A 70 -41.52 6.21 -0.90
N THR A 71 -42.13 5.77 0.19
CA THR A 71 -42.76 6.64 1.19
C THR A 71 -41.76 6.96 2.31
N LEU A 72 -41.58 8.25 2.60
CA LEU A 72 -40.77 8.71 3.73
C LEU A 72 -41.55 8.52 5.04
N LEU A 73 -40.96 7.77 5.97
CA LEU A 73 -41.52 7.51 7.31
C LEU A 73 -41.01 8.50 8.34
N LYS A 74 -39.69 8.74 8.30
CA LYS A 74 -39.02 9.67 9.23
C LYS A 74 -37.95 10.45 8.46
N LYS A 75 -38.13 11.76 8.35
CA LYS A 75 -37.13 12.66 7.78
C LYS A 75 -36.04 12.96 8.80
N ILE A 76 -34.80 12.92 8.35
CA ILE A 76 -33.63 13.35 9.13
C ILE A 76 -33.23 14.74 8.59
N THR A 77 -32.97 15.70 9.48
CA THR A 77 -32.64 17.09 9.16
C THR A 77 -31.17 17.40 9.45
N GLY A 78 -30.50 18.22 8.62
CA GLY A 78 -29.10 18.63 8.79
C GLY A 78 -28.18 17.95 7.79
N TYR A 79 -28.10 18.39 6.52
CA TYR A 79 -27.45 17.67 5.41
C TYR A 79 -25.90 17.57 5.51
N TYR A 80 -25.23 18.54 6.14
CA TYR A 80 -23.75 18.60 6.18
C TYR A 80 -23.14 18.09 7.48
N ASP A 81 -23.93 18.06 8.57
CA ASP A 81 -23.48 17.60 9.89
C ASP A 81 -24.05 16.23 10.28
N MET A 82 -24.55 15.48 9.28
CA MET A 82 -25.34 14.29 9.55
C MET A 82 -24.57 13.00 9.39
N GLU A 83 -24.72 12.19 10.41
CA GLU A 83 -24.49 10.76 10.27
C GLU A 83 -25.52 10.12 9.37
N LYS A 84 -25.01 9.47 8.33
CA LYS A 84 -25.80 8.65 7.41
C LYS A 84 -25.72 7.20 7.85
N VAL A 85 -26.84 6.48 7.82
CA VAL A 85 -26.85 5.04 8.04
C VAL A 85 -26.25 4.36 6.82
N GLY A 86 -25.06 3.77 6.98
CA GLY A 86 -24.36 3.02 5.93
C GLY A 86 -24.76 1.57 5.86
N ALA A 87 -24.98 0.96 7.04
CA ALA A 87 -25.32 -0.44 7.22
C ALA A 87 -26.33 -0.62 8.34
N GLY A 88 -27.15 -1.65 8.29
CA GLY A 88 -28.05 -1.98 9.40
C GLY A 88 -28.95 -3.16 9.11
N GLU A 89 -29.53 -3.71 10.19
CA GLU A 89 -30.45 -4.83 10.15
C GLU A 89 -31.52 -4.71 11.24
N TYR A 90 -32.70 -5.21 10.96
CA TYR A 90 -33.83 -5.29 11.89
C TYR A 90 -33.75 -6.54 12.76
N LEU A 91 -33.96 -6.37 14.06
CA LEU A 91 -34.14 -7.47 14.99
C LEU A 91 -35.10 -7.06 16.10
N ASP A 92 -36.21 -7.77 16.25
CA ASP A 92 -37.17 -7.69 17.37
C ASP A 92 -37.57 -6.25 17.75
N GLY A 93 -38.12 -5.50 16.80
CA GLY A 93 -38.62 -4.15 17.03
C GLY A 93 -37.56 -3.07 17.07
N LYS A 94 -36.30 -3.43 16.87
CA LYS A 94 -35.17 -2.49 16.82
C LYS A 94 -34.44 -2.58 15.47
N ILE A 95 -33.78 -1.48 15.11
CA ILE A 95 -32.89 -1.44 13.94
C ILE A 95 -31.50 -1.11 14.45
N TYR A 96 -30.57 -2.03 14.24
CA TYR A 96 -29.16 -1.92 14.63
C TYR A 96 -28.38 -1.38 13.45
N THR A 97 -27.62 -0.29 13.63
CA THR A 97 -26.99 0.40 12.50
C THR A 97 -25.58 0.87 12.81
N TYR A 98 -24.77 1.02 11.75
CA TYR A 98 -23.55 1.82 11.77
C TYR A 98 -23.74 3.07 10.93
N GLY A 99 -23.46 4.21 11.54
CA GLY A 99 -23.43 5.51 10.90
C GLY A 99 -22.03 5.83 10.37
N TYR A 100 -21.98 6.71 9.37
CA TYR A 100 -20.73 7.30 8.90
C TYR A 100 -20.94 8.80 8.69
N GLN A 101 -19.90 9.57 8.96
CA GLN A 101 -19.87 10.99 8.68
C GLN A 101 -19.17 11.24 7.36
N TYR A 102 -19.77 12.02 6.48
CA TYR A 102 -19.14 12.46 5.25
C TYR A 102 -18.49 13.83 5.52
N ASP A 103 -17.18 13.85 5.70
CA ASP A 103 -16.40 15.09 5.70
C ASP A 103 -15.84 15.30 4.29
N ALA A 104 -16.29 16.37 3.64
CA ALA A 104 -15.82 16.75 2.29
C ALA A 104 -14.40 17.34 2.30
N SER A 105 -13.81 17.60 3.46
CA SER A 105 -12.48 18.21 3.59
C SER A 105 -11.35 17.18 3.62
N ASP A 106 -11.62 15.93 4.00
CA ASP A 106 -10.64 14.84 3.97
C ASP A 106 -11.24 13.58 3.34
N TYR A 107 -10.73 13.21 2.17
CA TYR A 107 -11.23 12.07 1.39
C TYR A 107 -10.94 10.72 2.07
N ASP A 108 -9.95 10.64 2.95
CA ASP A 108 -9.54 9.40 3.62
C ASP A 108 -10.31 9.16 4.93
N GLU A 109 -10.74 10.23 5.62
CA GLU A 109 -11.60 10.14 6.82
C GLU A 109 -13.11 10.02 6.47
N ALA A 110 -13.50 10.40 5.27
CA ALA A 110 -14.89 10.49 4.81
C ALA A 110 -15.70 9.18 4.85
N TYR A 111 -15.05 8.04 5.08
CA TYR A 111 -15.68 6.72 4.98
C TYR A 111 -15.49 5.84 6.23
N GLN A 112 -15.12 6.41 7.36
CA GLN A 112 -15.04 5.65 8.61
C GLN A 112 -16.42 5.56 9.29
N SER A 113 -16.71 4.43 9.92
CA SER A 113 -17.87 4.33 10.80
C SER A 113 -17.62 5.19 12.04
N THR A 114 -18.57 6.07 12.36
CA THR A 114 -18.43 7.03 13.45
C THR A 114 -19.29 6.68 14.67
N LYS A 115 -20.40 5.98 14.44
CA LYS A 115 -21.36 5.62 15.49
C LYS A 115 -22.03 4.29 15.25
N TYR A 116 -22.31 3.60 16.34
CA TYR A 116 -23.27 2.52 16.41
C TYR A 116 -24.56 3.06 17.01
N ILE A 117 -25.68 2.94 16.27
CA ILE A 117 -26.97 3.50 16.69
C ILE A 117 -28.03 2.41 16.63
N VAL A 118 -28.81 2.28 17.70
CA VAL A 118 -29.98 1.41 17.73
C VAL A 118 -31.22 2.27 17.69
N TYR A 119 -32.06 2.06 16.68
CA TYR A 119 -33.33 2.77 16.54
C TYR A 119 -34.49 1.89 16.96
N ASP A 120 -35.56 2.52 17.45
CA ASP A 120 -36.88 1.91 17.54
C ASP A 120 -37.46 1.74 16.13
N ALA A 121 -37.92 0.56 15.77
CA ALA A 121 -38.37 0.25 14.41
C ALA A 121 -39.80 0.75 14.09
N GLU A 122 -40.55 1.27 15.07
CA GLU A 122 -41.86 1.87 14.83
C GLU A 122 -41.78 3.40 14.74
N THR A 123 -41.01 4.02 15.63
CA THR A 123 -40.87 5.48 15.68
C THR A 123 -39.67 6.01 14.88
N PHE A 124 -38.69 5.14 14.59
CA PHE A 124 -37.40 5.48 13.99
C PHE A 124 -36.62 6.53 14.79
N GLU A 125 -36.85 6.58 16.10
CA GLU A 125 -36.07 7.40 17.02
C GLU A 125 -34.90 6.59 17.58
N PRO A 126 -33.71 7.21 17.84
CA PRO A 126 -32.58 6.54 18.41
C PRO A 126 -32.86 6.14 19.88
N LEU A 127 -32.74 4.88 20.19
CA LEU A 127 -32.80 4.32 21.53
C LEU A 127 -31.44 4.34 22.22
N LYS A 128 -30.37 4.19 21.45
CA LYS A 128 -28.99 4.11 21.94
C LYS A 128 -28.02 4.62 20.86
N THR A 129 -27.04 5.38 21.30
CA THR A 129 -25.94 5.84 20.43
C THR A 129 -24.61 5.62 21.14
N ILE A 130 -23.64 5.01 20.47
CA ILE A 130 -22.29 4.78 20.94
C ILE A 130 -21.32 5.34 19.92
N GLU A 131 -20.44 6.24 20.34
CA GLU A 131 -19.37 6.79 19.50
C GLU A 131 -18.34 5.70 19.14
N ARG A 132 -17.94 5.67 17.87
CA ARG A 132 -17.04 4.65 17.30
C ARG A 132 -16.04 5.27 16.34
N TYR A 133 -15.37 6.34 16.76
CA TYR A 133 -14.35 7.01 15.93
C TYR A 133 -13.14 6.11 15.68
N GLY A 134 -12.68 6.07 14.40
CA GLY A 134 -11.54 5.29 13.97
C GLY A 134 -11.82 3.80 13.79
N GLU A 135 -13.09 3.37 13.88
CA GLU A 135 -13.46 2.00 13.57
C GLU A 135 -13.63 1.75 12.07
N ARG A 136 -13.60 0.49 11.72
CA ARG A 136 -13.75 -0.02 10.35
C ARG A 136 -15.10 0.40 9.77
N ARG A 137 -15.11 0.77 8.49
CA ARG A 137 -16.36 1.00 7.79
C ARG A 137 -17.14 -0.30 7.66
N VAL A 138 -18.38 -0.31 8.14
CA VAL A 138 -19.32 -1.40 7.94
C VAL A 138 -20.13 -1.13 6.68
N SER A 139 -20.09 -2.04 5.71
CA SER A 139 -20.75 -1.87 4.41
C SER A 139 -22.19 -2.40 4.40
N ASP A 140 -22.48 -3.50 5.09
CA ASP A 140 -23.84 -4.03 5.27
C ASP A 140 -23.90 -4.99 6.46
N MET A 141 -25.13 -5.30 6.91
CA MET A 141 -25.40 -6.18 8.05
C MET A 141 -26.53 -7.15 7.72
N THR A 142 -26.54 -8.29 8.44
CA THR A 142 -27.65 -9.26 8.38
C THR A 142 -27.74 -10.09 9.65
N TYR A 143 -28.92 -10.61 9.99
CA TYR A 143 -29.14 -11.47 11.13
C TYR A 143 -29.38 -12.92 10.69
N ASP A 144 -28.61 -13.86 11.25
CA ASP A 144 -28.82 -15.28 11.12
C ASP A 144 -29.73 -15.82 12.21
N TYR A 145 -30.98 -16.08 11.86
CA TYR A 145 -31.99 -16.61 12.77
C TYR A 145 -31.73 -18.08 13.18
N THR A 146 -30.80 -18.77 12.55
CA THR A 146 -30.47 -20.18 12.89
C THR A 146 -29.47 -20.26 14.03
N THR A 147 -28.65 -19.25 14.20
CA THR A 147 -27.60 -19.16 15.23
C THR A 147 -27.77 -17.96 16.16
N ASN A 148 -28.82 -17.16 15.96
CA ASN A 148 -29.09 -15.92 16.67
C ASN A 148 -27.91 -14.92 16.62
N THR A 149 -27.23 -14.84 15.49
CA THR A 149 -26.00 -14.07 15.30
C THR A 149 -26.23 -12.88 14.35
N MET A 150 -25.85 -11.69 14.77
CA MET A 150 -25.78 -10.50 13.92
C MET A 150 -24.41 -10.47 13.23
N TYR A 151 -24.39 -10.52 11.90
CA TYR A 151 -23.18 -10.43 11.08
C TYR A 151 -23.08 -9.06 10.41
N ALA A 152 -21.84 -8.63 10.17
CA ALA A 152 -21.50 -7.43 9.41
C ALA A 152 -20.34 -7.70 8.46
N LEU A 153 -20.32 -7.01 7.34
CA LEU A 153 -19.12 -6.86 6.52
C LEU A 153 -18.42 -5.57 6.89
N ALA A 154 -17.17 -5.66 7.31
CA ALA A 154 -16.35 -4.52 7.68
C ALA A 154 -15.03 -4.51 6.89
N GLU A 155 -14.56 -3.32 6.52
CA GLU A 155 -13.23 -3.17 5.92
C GLU A 155 -12.15 -3.46 6.98
N ASP A 156 -11.09 -4.17 6.60
CA ASP A 156 -9.93 -4.33 7.49
C ASP A 156 -9.19 -3.00 7.63
N GLU A 157 -8.55 -2.78 8.79
CA GLU A 157 -7.65 -1.64 8.98
C GLU A 157 -6.51 -1.73 7.96
N VAL A 158 -6.31 -0.64 7.22
CA VAL A 158 -5.24 -0.51 6.27
C VAL A 158 -4.31 0.59 6.77
N THR A 159 -3.06 0.25 6.98
CA THR A 159 -2.04 1.18 7.49
C THR A 159 -1.63 2.24 6.47
N ASN A 160 -2.11 2.14 5.22
CA ASN A 160 -1.76 3.04 4.13
C ASN A 160 -2.92 3.15 3.13
N TYR A 161 -3.39 4.36 2.82
CA TYR A 161 -4.48 4.64 1.87
C TYR A 161 -4.27 4.08 0.44
N ARG A 162 -3.05 3.65 0.11
CA ARG A 162 -2.71 2.98 -1.17
C ARG A 162 -2.77 1.46 -1.09
N GLU A 163 -2.90 0.92 0.12
CA GLU A 163 -3.10 -0.51 0.32
C GLU A 163 -4.57 -0.85 0.12
N LEU A 164 -4.78 -1.99 -0.45
CA LEU A 164 -6.08 -2.44 -0.92
C LEU A 164 -6.92 -2.86 0.29
N LYS A 165 -8.09 -2.22 0.44
CA LYS A 165 -9.03 -2.51 1.53
C LYS A 165 -9.62 -3.90 1.33
N VAL A 166 -9.38 -4.80 2.27
CA VAL A 166 -9.96 -6.15 2.27
C VAL A 166 -11.19 -6.14 3.17
N THR A 167 -12.25 -6.82 2.74
CA THR A 167 -13.45 -6.98 3.54
C THR A 167 -13.32 -8.19 4.47
N SER A 168 -13.80 -8.09 5.69
CA SER A 168 -13.90 -9.17 6.66
C SER A 168 -15.35 -9.39 7.09
N LEU A 169 -15.70 -10.66 7.32
CA LEU A 169 -16.92 -11.02 8.04
C LEU A 169 -16.68 -10.83 9.54
N CYS A 170 -17.59 -10.14 10.19
CA CYS A 170 -17.56 -9.88 11.64
C CYS A 170 -18.87 -10.29 12.30
N ILE A 171 -18.80 -10.69 13.58
CA ILE A 171 -19.96 -10.80 14.49
C ILE A 171 -20.11 -9.45 15.18
N VAL A 172 -21.34 -8.96 15.26
CA VAL A 172 -21.70 -7.72 15.93
C VAL A 172 -22.21 -8.02 17.35
N ASN A 173 -21.60 -7.45 18.36
CA ASN A 173 -22.20 -7.39 19.68
C ASN A 173 -23.33 -6.35 19.65
N THR A 174 -24.58 -6.79 19.69
CA THR A 174 -25.75 -5.92 19.57
C THR A 174 -25.92 -4.95 20.75
N GLU A 175 -25.29 -5.22 21.91
CA GLU A 175 -25.31 -4.32 23.04
C GLU A 175 -24.27 -3.20 22.95
N THR A 176 -23.09 -3.50 22.46
CA THR A 176 -21.97 -2.55 22.43
C THR A 176 -21.64 -2.03 21.04
N GLY A 177 -22.09 -2.69 19.97
CA GLY A 177 -21.68 -2.43 18.60
C GLY A 177 -20.23 -2.83 18.32
N GLU A 178 -19.60 -3.64 19.17
CA GLU A 178 -18.25 -4.13 18.96
C GLU A 178 -18.22 -5.21 17.88
N LEU A 179 -17.21 -5.13 17.01
CA LEU A 179 -17.03 -6.07 15.90
C LEU A 179 -15.98 -7.11 16.27
N THR A 180 -16.37 -8.38 16.29
CA THR A 180 -15.44 -9.51 16.42
C THR A 180 -15.22 -10.15 15.05
N ARG A 181 -13.97 -10.13 14.56
CA ARG A 181 -13.63 -10.67 13.25
C ARG A 181 -13.76 -12.19 13.24
N VAL A 182 -14.52 -12.73 12.30
CA VAL A 182 -14.56 -14.17 11.95
C VAL A 182 -13.39 -14.50 11.05
N GLY A 183 -13.25 -13.79 9.94
CA GLY A 183 -12.15 -13.95 9.00
C GLY A 183 -12.28 -13.06 7.78
N GLY A 184 -11.19 -12.93 7.02
CA GLY A 184 -11.16 -12.21 5.75
C GLY A 184 -11.88 -12.97 4.64
N THR A 185 -12.54 -12.25 3.74
CA THR A 185 -13.28 -12.82 2.60
C THR A 185 -12.35 -13.41 1.52
N GLY A 186 -11.06 -13.17 1.63
CA GLY A 186 -10.03 -13.60 0.69
C GLY A 186 -9.67 -12.50 -0.31
N ASP A 187 -8.69 -12.78 -1.17
CA ASP A 187 -8.25 -11.88 -2.23
C ASP A 187 -9.24 -11.93 -3.39
N LEU A 188 -10.22 -11.06 -3.35
CA LEU A 188 -11.23 -10.93 -4.41
C LEU A 188 -10.77 -9.90 -5.43
N TYR A 189 -11.01 -10.20 -6.72
CA TYR A 189 -10.57 -9.32 -7.81
C TYR A 189 -11.70 -9.10 -8.83
N GLY A 190 -11.85 -7.85 -9.24
CA GLY A 190 -12.71 -7.42 -10.34
C GLY A 190 -11.93 -6.77 -11.47
N ILE A 191 -12.61 -6.42 -12.54
CA ILE A 191 -12.06 -5.65 -13.67
C ILE A 191 -12.70 -4.27 -13.66
N ASN A 192 -11.91 -3.21 -13.48
CA ASN A 192 -12.42 -1.84 -13.51
C ASN A 192 -12.80 -1.37 -14.92
N GLY A 193 -13.41 -0.20 -15.03
CA GLY A 193 -13.83 0.39 -16.31
C GLY A 193 -12.71 0.65 -17.33
N TYR A 194 -11.44 0.54 -16.92
CA TYR A 194 -10.25 0.63 -17.78
C TYR A 194 -9.66 -0.73 -18.15
N GLY A 195 -10.34 -1.85 -17.82
CA GLY A 195 -9.88 -3.21 -18.10
C GLY A 195 -8.73 -3.69 -17.20
N LYS A 196 -8.43 -3.00 -16.10
CA LYS A 196 -7.37 -3.39 -15.15
C LYS A 196 -7.95 -4.26 -14.04
N LYS A 197 -7.21 -5.31 -13.67
CA LYS A 197 -7.48 -6.12 -12.48
C LYS A 197 -7.28 -5.25 -11.24
N VAL A 198 -8.31 -5.17 -10.39
CA VAL A 198 -8.34 -4.41 -9.14
C VAL A 198 -8.93 -5.27 -8.03
N ILE A 199 -8.69 -4.93 -6.79
CA ILE A 199 -9.34 -5.62 -5.68
C ILE A 199 -10.81 -5.29 -5.66
N ASP A 200 -11.60 -6.31 -5.35
CA ASP A 200 -13.04 -6.26 -5.28
C ASP A 200 -13.50 -6.35 -3.81
N ASN A 201 -14.24 -5.34 -3.37
CA ASN A 201 -14.77 -5.29 -2.02
C ASN A 201 -16.22 -5.77 -2.00
N LEU A 202 -16.60 -6.54 -0.99
CA LEU A 202 -17.98 -6.88 -0.74
C LEU A 202 -18.72 -5.68 -0.16
N VAL A 203 -19.89 -5.37 -0.72
CA VAL A 203 -20.65 -4.14 -0.37
C VAL A 203 -22.04 -4.42 0.19
N THR A 204 -22.52 -5.67 0.10
CA THR A 204 -23.82 -6.06 0.66
C THR A 204 -23.73 -7.40 1.36
N LEU A 205 -24.64 -7.66 2.30
CA LEU A 205 -24.73 -8.92 3.04
C LEU A 205 -26.19 -9.31 3.30
N ALA A 206 -26.50 -10.58 3.06
CA ALA A 206 -27.82 -11.12 3.38
C ALA A 206 -27.73 -12.56 3.90
N CYS A 207 -28.62 -12.93 4.83
CA CYS A 207 -28.74 -14.29 5.34
C CYS A 207 -30.07 -14.93 4.95
N ASP A 208 -30.04 -16.15 4.38
CA ASP A 208 -31.26 -16.89 4.10
C ASP A 208 -31.81 -17.59 5.37
N LYS A 209 -33.00 -18.18 5.25
CA LYS A 209 -33.65 -18.90 6.36
C LYS A 209 -32.90 -20.14 6.86
N ASN A 210 -31.90 -20.61 6.12
CA ASN A 210 -31.06 -21.77 6.44
C ASN A 210 -29.69 -21.34 7.02
N GLY A 211 -29.47 -20.05 7.24
CA GLY A 211 -28.21 -19.52 7.77
C GLY A 211 -27.08 -19.43 6.73
N ASN A 212 -27.38 -19.46 5.42
CA ASN A 212 -26.38 -19.19 4.40
C ASN A 212 -26.23 -17.69 4.18
N LEU A 213 -24.98 -17.22 4.17
CA LEU A 213 -24.64 -15.83 3.91
C LEU A 213 -24.30 -15.61 2.45
N TYR A 214 -24.80 -14.52 1.90
CA TYR A 214 -24.56 -14.08 0.52
C TYR A 214 -24.16 -12.62 0.48
N ALA A 215 -23.31 -12.26 -0.50
CA ALA A 215 -22.80 -10.93 -0.69
C ALA A 215 -22.64 -10.56 -2.16
N MET A 216 -22.77 -9.28 -2.48
CA MET A 216 -22.45 -8.70 -3.78
C MET A 216 -21.22 -7.81 -3.62
N SER A 217 -20.32 -7.86 -4.59
CA SER A 217 -19.14 -7.01 -4.61
C SER A 217 -19.34 -5.69 -5.38
N ALA A 218 -18.41 -4.75 -5.18
CA ALA A 218 -18.40 -3.47 -5.91
C ALA A 218 -18.22 -3.66 -7.43
N TYR A 219 -17.61 -4.75 -7.88
CA TYR A 219 -17.39 -5.08 -9.30
C TYR A 219 -18.34 -6.14 -9.83
N ARG A 220 -19.49 -6.37 -9.13
CA ARG A 220 -20.63 -7.18 -9.64
C ARG A 220 -20.43 -8.68 -9.60
N HIS A 221 -19.59 -9.15 -8.72
CA HIS A 221 -19.46 -10.57 -8.45
C HIS A 221 -20.35 -10.94 -7.28
N PHE A 222 -21.06 -12.06 -7.39
CA PHE A 222 -21.93 -12.57 -6.35
C PHE A 222 -21.27 -13.73 -5.63
N TYR A 223 -21.31 -13.71 -4.30
CA TYR A 223 -20.58 -14.66 -3.45
C TYR A 223 -21.49 -15.31 -2.42
N LYS A 224 -21.16 -16.55 -2.07
CA LYS A 224 -21.55 -17.19 -0.82
C LYS A 224 -20.40 -17.03 0.18
N ILE A 225 -20.72 -16.65 1.42
CA ILE A 225 -19.73 -16.51 2.49
C ILE A 225 -19.88 -17.70 3.45
N ASP A 226 -18.77 -18.34 3.76
CA ASP A 226 -18.69 -19.31 4.85
C ASP A 226 -18.70 -18.54 6.18
N LYS A 227 -19.77 -18.68 6.95
CA LYS A 227 -19.97 -17.92 8.19
C LYS A 227 -19.02 -18.32 9.32
N PHE A 228 -18.31 -19.45 9.20
CA PHE A 228 -17.35 -19.92 10.19
C PHE A 228 -15.93 -19.45 9.90
N THR A 229 -15.57 -19.30 8.63
CA THR A 229 -14.21 -18.88 8.22
C THR A 229 -14.14 -17.47 7.65
N GLY A 230 -15.29 -16.87 7.33
CA GLY A 230 -15.39 -15.59 6.63
C GLY A 230 -15.09 -15.65 5.14
N LYS A 231 -14.65 -16.81 4.62
CA LYS A 231 -14.19 -16.96 3.24
C LYS A 231 -15.33 -16.85 2.23
N ALA A 232 -15.15 -16.03 1.19
CA ALA A 232 -16.11 -15.88 0.12
C ALA A 232 -15.80 -16.82 -1.06
N THR A 233 -16.86 -17.41 -1.63
CA THR A 233 -16.80 -18.25 -2.83
C THR A 233 -17.75 -17.69 -3.87
N GLU A 234 -17.25 -17.39 -5.06
CA GLU A 234 -18.03 -16.80 -6.14
C GLU A 234 -19.11 -17.76 -6.66
N ILE A 235 -20.30 -17.21 -6.93
CA ILE A 235 -21.44 -17.93 -7.55
C ILE A 235 -21.70 -17.34 -8.93
N GLY A 236 -21.64 -18.19 -9.96
CA GLY A 236 -21.91 -17.79 -11.34
C GLY A 236 -20.72 -17.08 -11.99
N LYS A 237 -21.02 -16.24 -12.96
CA LYS A 237 -20.03 -15.44 -13.70
C LYS A 237 -20.36 -13.96 -13.55
N GLU A 238 -19.36 -13.11 -13.77
CA GLU A 238 -19.53 -11.66 -13.80
C GLU A 238 -20.78 -11.22 -14.56
N HIS A 239 -21.60 -10.40 -13.92
CA HIS A 239 -22.78 -9.80 -14.51
C HIS A 239 -22.49 -8.37 -14.93
N LYS A 240 -22.82 -7.99 -16.18
CA LYS A 240 -22.53 -6.67 -16.79
C LYS A 240 -23.36 -5.51 -16.20
N LEU A 241 -23.84 -5.61 -14.99
CA LEU A 241 -24.57 -4.54 -14.33
C LEU A 241 -23.58 -3.55 -13.69
N ALA A 242 -23.69 -2.26 -14.02
CA ALA A 242 -22.79 -1.25 -13.48
C ALA A 242 -23.07 -1.02 -11.99
N VAL A 243 -22.12 -1.39 -11.13
CA VAL A 243 -22.12 -1.07 -9.70
C VAL A 243 -20.96 -0.14 -9.44
N GLU A 244 -21.22 1.05 -8.96
CA GLU A 244 -20.20 2.06 -8.67
C GLU A 244 -20.39 2.70 -7.29
N SER A 245 -21.30 2.17 -6.46
CA SER A 245 -21.57 2.73 -5.15
C SER A 245 -21.37 1.67 -4.07
N PHE A 246 -20.66 2.04 -3.03
CA PHE A 246 -20.49 1.22 -1.83
C PHE A 246 -21.74 1.20 -0.92
N PHE A 247 -22.70 2.06 -1.19
CA PHE A 247 -23.91 2.22 -0.36
C PHE A 247 -25.10 1.51 -1.01
N GLN A 248 -25.22 0.23 -0.69
CA GLN A 248 -26.27 -0.67 -1.17
C GLN A 248 -26.61 -1.64 -0.03
N SER A 249 -27.68 -2.38 -0.15
CA SER A 249 -28.05 -3.39 0.83
C SER A 249 -28.84 -4.53 0.20
N MET A 250 -28.77 -5.70 0.81
CA MET A 250 -29.54 -6.88 0.41
C MET A 250 -30.27 -7.48 1.59
N THR A 251 -31.44 -8.09 1.34
CA THR A 251 -32.15 -8.90 2.30
C THR A 251 -32.99 -9.96 1.60
N PHE A 252 -33.28 -11.07 2.27
CA PHE A 252 -34.27 -12.01 1.80
C PHE A 252 -35.67 -11.53 2.13
N GLY A 253 -36.60 -11.63 1.22
CA GLY A 253 -38.02 -11.43 1.48
C GLY A 253 -38.63 -12.60 2.27
N ALA A 254 -39.86 -12.41 2.79
CA ALA A 254 -40.64 -13.48 3.41
C ALA A 254 -40.95 -14.64 2.45
N ASP A 255 -40.91 -14.36 1.14
CA ASP A 255 -41.04 -15.31 0.03
C ASP A 255 -39.78 -16.15 -0.22
N GLY A 256 -38.69 -15.84 0.47
CA GLY A 256 -37.38 -16.50 0.32
C GLY A 256 -36.58 -16.01 -0.90
N VAL A 257 -37.02 -14.94 -1.56
CA VAL A 257 -36.31 -14.33 -2.69
C VAL A 257 -35.29 -13.30 -2.13
N LEU A 258 -34.09 -13.29 -2.70
CA LEU A 258 -33.05 -12.30 -2.36
C LEU A 258 -33.29 -10.99 -3.13
N TYR A 259 -33.50 -9.92 -2.39
CA TYR A 259 -33.72 -8.56 -2.90
C TYR A 259 -32.50 -7.70 -2.67
N TRP A 260 -32.20 -6.83 -3.62
CA TRP A 260 -31.03 -5.95 -3.64
C TRP A 260 -31.42 -4.54 -4.07
N THR A 261 -31.09 -3.53 -3.24
CA THR A 261 -31.19 -2.11 -3.58
C THR A 261 -29.94 -1.69 -4.36
N GLN A 262 -29.93 -2.04 -5.62
CA GLN A 262 -28.82 -1.75 -6.52
C GLN A 262 -28.75 -0.27 -6.86
N HIS A 263 -27.53 0.29 -6.79
CA HIS A 263 -27.26 1.65 -7.22
C HIS A 263 -26.10 1.69 -8.22
N THR A 264 -26.26 2.45 -9.32
CA THR A 264 -25.21 2.70 -10.33
C THR A 264 -24.75 4.15 -10.27
N ALA A 265 -23.61 4.49 -10.86
CA ALA A 265 -22.99 5.81 -10.78
C ALA A 265 -23.86 6.97 -11.29
N HIS A 266 -24.79 6.76 -12.23
CA HIS A 266 -25.78 7.73 -12.71
C HIS A 266 -26.85 7.07 -13.58
N PRO A 267 -28.12 7.41 -13.49
CA PRO A 267 -28.91 8.08 -12.44
C PRO A 267 -29.87 7.13 -11.71
N TYR A 268 -29.57 5.85 -11.49
CA TYR A 268 -30.59 4.84 -11.22
C TYR A 268 -30.36 4.05 -9.94
N GLY A 269 -31.28 4.19 -8.95
CA GLY A 269 -31.54 3.23 -7.90
C GLY A 269 -32.58 2.21 -8.34
N TRP A 270 -32.28 0.92 -8.25
CA TRP A 270 -33.17 -0.15 -8.68
C TRP A 270 -33.43 -1.16 -7.55
N LEU A 271 -34.63 -1.73 -7.55
CA LEU A 271 -34.86 -2.99 -6.86
C LEU A 271 -34.58 -4.13 -7.83
N THR A 272 -33.73 -5.05 -7.42
CA THR A 272 -33.28 -6.19 -8.20
C THR A 272 -33.42 -7.44 -7.34
N THR A 273 -33.82 -8.59 -7.90
CA THR A 273 -33.69 -9.91 -7.25
C THR A 273 -32.46 -10.62 -7.75
N ILE A 274 -31.94 -11.54 -6.95
CA ILE A 274 -30.77 -12.37 -7.31
C ILE A 274 -31.13 -13.84 -7.17
N ASN A 275 -30.86 -14.63 -8.20
CA ASN A 275 -30.92 -16.07 -8.10
C ASN A 275 -29.68 -16.59 -7.35
N THR A 276 -29.86 -17.13 -6.15
CA THR A 276 -28.77 -17.55 -5.27
C THR A 276 -27.97 -18.78 -5.77
N THR A 277 -28.49 -19.50 -6.76
CA THR A 277 -27.79 -20.65 -7.39
C THR A 277 -26.90 -20.21 -8.54
N THR A 278 -27.34 -19.23 -9.33
CA THR A 278 -26.65 -18.81 -10.56
C THR A 278 -26.00 -17.45 -10.45
N GLY A 279 -26.31 -16.66 -9.42
CA GLY A 279 -25.91 -15.28 -9.25
C GLY A 279 -26.62 -14.30 -10.19
N VAL A 280 -27.55 -14.75 -11.04
CA VAL A 280 -28.20 -13.92 -12.07
C VAL A 280 -29.16 -12.93 -11.43
N PRO A 281 -28.94 -11.61 -11.64
CA PRO A 281 -29.85 -10.58 -11.16
C PRO A 281 -31.01 -10.36 -12.14
N THR A 282 -32.18 -10.03 -11.58
CA THR A 282 -33.37 -9.65 -12.36
C THR A 282 -33.93 -8.33 -11.82
N LYS A 283 -33.94 -7.29 -12.64
CA LYS A 283 -34.48 -6.00 -12.26
C LYS A 283 -36.02 -6.07 -12.12
N ILE A 284 -36.52 -5.60 -10.98
CA ILE A 284 -37.96 -5.43 -10.73
C ILE A 284 -38.42 -4.05 -11.21
N GLY A 285 -37.78 -2.97 -10.73
CA GLY A 285 -38.15 -1.62 -11.07
C GLY A 285 -37.20 -0.55 -10.52
N THR A 286 -37.47 0.70 -10.86
CA THR A 286 -36.73 1.85 -10.31
C THR A 286 -37.32 2.18 -8.93
N LEU A 287 -36.44 2.45 -7.97
CA LEU A 287 -36.82 2.85 -6.62
C LEU A 287 -37.08 4.37 -6.59
N GLY A 288 -38.33 4.74 -6.30
CA GLY A 288 -38.72 6.14 -6.19
C GLY A 288 -38.25 7.01 -7.36
N HIS A 289 -37.51 8.07 -7.05
CA HIS A 289 -36.82 8.94 -8.00
C HIS A 289 -35.35 8.57 -8.13
N SER A 290 -35.04 7.29 -8.37
CA SER A 290 -33.67 6.73 -8.34
C SER A 290 -33.03 6.87 -6.95
N ASP A 291 -33.80 6.52 -5.94
CA ASP A 291 -33.38 6.62 -4.53
C ASP A 291 -32.21 5.68 -4.23
N LYS A 292 -31.22 6.17 -3.51
CA LYS A 292 -30.14 5.37 -2.93
C LYS A 292 -30.57 4.87 -1.56
N LEU A 293 -30.70 3.56 -1.41
CA LEU A 293 -31.18 2.93 -0.20
C LEU A 293 -30.15 1.99 0.39
N THR A 294 -29.89 2.13 1.69
CA THR A 294 -29.09 1.23 2.55
C THR A 294 -29.97 0.61 3.62
N CYS A 295 -29.43 -0.30 4.42
CA CYS A 295 -30.14 -0.91 5.54
C CYS A 295 -31.52 -1.45 5.10
N LEU A 296 -31.53 -2.33 4.09
CA LEU A 296 -32.77 -2.94 3.57
C LEU A 296 -33.20 -4.07 4.50
N PHE A 297 -34.41 -4.03 5.01
CA PHE A 297 -34.94 -5.07 5.87
C PHE A 297 -36.45 -5.28 5.75
N GLN A 298 -36.93 -6.40 6.30
CA GLN A 298 -38.34 -6.66 6.61
C GLN A 298 -38.51 -6.85 8.11
N LYS A 299 -39.63 -6.41 8.67
CA LYS A 299 -39.99 -6.68 10.06
C LYS A 299 -40.37 -8.15 10.19
N ARG A 300 -39.56 -8.94 10.86
CA ARG A 300 -39.74 -10.37 11.07
C ARG A 300 -39.98 -10.69 12.54
N SER A 301 -40.83 -11.68 12.79
CA SER A 301 -41.02 -12.21 14.13
C SER A 301 -39.86 -13.11 14.54
N LEU A 302 -39.36 -12.94 15.75
CA LEU A 302 -38.32 -13.74 16.36
C LEU A 302 -38.93 -14.82 17.27
N VAL A 303 -38.48 -16.06 17.15
CA VAL A 303 -38.76 -17.09 18.18
C VAL A 303 -37.85 -16.80 19.35
N LYS A 304 -38.39 -16.56 20.54
CA LYS A 304 -37.64 -15.97 21.67
C LYS A 304 -37.27 -16.97 22.77
N THR A 305 -37.51 -18.27 22.57
CA THR A 305 -37.27 -19.33 23.58
C THR A 305 -35.82 -19.86 23.56
N PHE A 306 -34.87 -19.10 23.07
CA PHE A 306 -33.43 -19.42 23.08
C PHE A 306 -32.73 -18.70 24.27
N PRO A 307 -31.65 -19.27 24.85
CA PRO A 307 -30.92 -18.66 25.94
C PRO A 307 -30.33 -17.29 25.59
N LEU A 308 -30.32 -16.39 26.60
CA LEU A 308 -29.49 -15.18 26.51
C LEU A 308 -28.01 -15.53 26.37
N ALA A 309 -27.18 -14.56 25.95
CA ALA A 309 -25.76 -14.73 25.90
C ALA A 309 -25.14 -15.02 27.27
N VAL A 310 -24.06 -15.76 27.33
CA VAL A 310 -23.23 -15.80 28.53
C VAL A 310 -22.67 -14.41 28.81
N THR A 311 -22.46 -14.10 30.08
CA THR A 311 -21.92 -12.80 30.53
C THR A 311 -20.50 -12.95 31.08
N ASP A 312 -19.81 -11.84 31.31
CA ASP A 312 -18.45 -11.80 31.88
C ASP A 312 -17.44 -12.70 31.12
N LEU A 313 -17.69 -12.93 29.84
CA LEU A 313 -16.78 -13.74 29.00
C LEU A 313 -15.39 -13.07 28.93
N LYS A 314 -14.39 -13.81 29.36
CA LYS A 314 -12.98 -13.40 29.34
C LYS A 314 -12.13 -14.47 28.70
N ALA A 315 -11.07 -14.03 28.00
CA ALA A 315 -10.02 -14.89 27.47
C ALA A 315 -8.67 -14.38 27.98
N VAL A 316 -7.87 -15.28 28.55
CA VAL A 316 -6.57 -14.93 29.14
C VAL A 316 -5.53 -15.93 28.67
N ASN A 317 -4.38 -15.45 28.20
CA ASN A 317 -3.23 -16.29 27.91
C ASN A 317 -2.63 -16.87 29.18
N ASP A 318 -2.18 -18.11 29.11
CA ASP A 318 -1.38 -18.72 30.19
C ASP A 318 -0.04 -17.98 30.35
N GLU A 319 0.38 -17.78 31.58
CA GLU A 319 1.60 -17.01 31.89
C GLU A 319 2.90 -17.74 31.47
N VAL A 320 2.86 -19.05 31.26
CA VAL A 320 4.02 -19.87 30.88
C VAL A 320 3.93 -20.35 29.44
N LYS A 321 2.77 -20.88 29.06
CA LYS A 321 2.48 -21.34 27.70
C LYS A 321 1.73 -20.25 26.93
N HIS A 322 2.30 -19.13 26.71
CA HIS A 322 1.67 -17.88 26.23
C HIS A 322 0.64 -18.04 25.09
N ASN A 323 0.58 -19.18 24.42
CA ASN A 323 -0.39 -19.53 23.38
C ASN A 323 -1.52 -20.45 23.89
N GLN A 324 -1.56 -20.88 25.16
CA GLN A 324 -2.69 -21.55 25.77
C GLN A 324 -3.68 -20.49 26.29
N VAL A 325 -4.96 -20.61 25.95
CA VAL A 325 -5.97 -19.62 26.29
C VAL A 325 -7.01 -20.22 27.24
N THR A 326 -7.21 -19.58 28.38
CA THR A 326 -8.29 -19.91 29.31
C THR A 326 -9.47 -18.98 29.09
N LEU A 327 -10.62 -19.56 28.80
CA LEU A 327 -11.91 -18.88 28.71
C LEU A 327 -12.69 -19.05 30.02
N THR A 328 -13.35 -18.00 30.48
CA THR A 328 -14.27 -18.02 31.63
C THR A 328 -15.49 -17.18 31.32
N TRP A 329 -16.65 -17.59 31.86
CA TRP A 329 -17.94 -16.92 31.64
C TRP A 329 -18.93 -17.19 32.77
N THR A 330 -20.02 -16.42 32.78
CA THR A 330 -21.20 -16.62 33.62
C THR A 330 -22.36 -17.12 32.75
N LEU A 331 -23.05 -18.18 33.19
CA LEU A 331 -24.14 -18.78 32.43
C LEU A 331 -25.43 -17.93 32.55
N PRO A 332 -26.23 -17.82 31.46
CA PRO A 332 -27.53 -17.18 31.50
C PRO A 332 -28.53 -18.06 32.26
N THR A 333 -29.38 -17.44 33.07
CA THR A 333 -30.48 -18.11 33.74
C THR A 333 -31.82 -17.95 33.02
N LYS A 334 -31.85 -17.06 32.00
CA LYS A 334 -33.07 -16.71 31.26
C LYS A 334 -32.89 -16.88 29.76
N ASN A 335 -34.01 -17.21 29.11
CA ASN A 335 -34.18 -17.08 27.68
C ASN A 335 -34.43 -15.62 27.27
N TYR A 336 -34.40 -15.33 25.98
CA TYR A 336 -34.63 -14.01 25.40
C TYR A 336 -36.03 -13.46 25.75
N ASP A 337 -37.04 -14.33 25.93
CA ASP A 337 -38.41 -13.98 26.33
C ASP A 337 -38.59 -13.84 27.84
N GLY A 338 -37.52 -13.97 28.64
CA GLY A 338 -37.55 -13.90 30.08
C GLY A 338 -37.94 -15.18 30.83
N THR A 339 -38.26 -16.27 30.09
CA THR A 339 -38.49 -17.60 30.70
C THR A 339 -37.16 -18.22 31.15
N ASP A 340 -37.20 -19.29 31.96
CA ASP A 340 -35.99 -19.94 32.46
C ASP A 340 -35.25 -20.67 31.32
N ALA A 341 -33.92 -20.50 31.27
CA ALA A 341 -33.12 -20.96 30.16
C ALA A 341 -33.05 -22.49 30.02
N ASN A 342 -33.10 -23.24 31.14
CA ASN A 342 -33.02 -24.70 31.16
C ASN A 342 -31.97 -25.26 30.24
N LEU A 343 -30.70 -24.88 30.47
CA LEU A 343 -29.58 -25.18 29.61
C LEU A 343 -29.34 -26.70 29.48
N THR A 344 -28.98 -27.17 28.28
CA THR A 344 -28.56 -28.53 28.00
C THR A 344 -27.08 -28.64 27.78
N GLY A 345 -26.36 -27.51 27.50
CA GLY A 345 -24.93 -27.48 27.34
C GLY A 345 -24.40 -26.10 26.98
N VAL A 346 -23.09 -26.05 26.76
CA VAL A 346 -22.36 -24.89 26.24
C VAL A 346 -21.48 -25.33 25.10
N ARG A 347 -21.49 -24.58 24.00
CA ARG A 347 -20.59 -24.76 22.86
C ARG A 347 -19.53 -23.66 22.83
N VAL A 348 -18.30 -24.04 22.59
CA VAL A 348 -17.20 -23.12 22.40
C VAL A 348 -16.67 -23.29 20.98
N TYR A 349 -16.62 -22.19 20.24
CA TYR A 349 -16.03 -22.11 18.91
C TYR A 349 -14.77 -21.24 18.95
N ARG A 350 -13.77 -21.62 18.16
CA ARG A 350 -12.73 -20.71 17.73
C ARG A 350 -13.17 -20.15 16.39
N LEU A 351 -13.35 -18.81 16.29
CA LEU A 351 -13.79 -18.22 15.05
C LEU A 351 -12.76 -18.52 13.91
N GLY A 352 -13.29 -18.82 12.74
CA GLY A 352 -12.49 -19.34 11.63
C GLY A 352 -12.51 -20.87 11.51
N THR A 353 -13.19 -21.61 12.42
CA THR A 353 -13.39 -23.06 12.33
C THR A 353 -14.90 -23.39 12.21
N ALA A 354 -15.22 -24.40 11.41
CA ALA A 354 -16.62 -24.78 11.14
C ALA A 354 -17.30 -25.49 12.33
N GLU A 355 -16.53 -26.20 13.14
CA GLU A 355 -17.03 -27.04 14.22
C GLU A 355 -16.69 -26.42 15.59
N PRO A 356 -17.49 -26.65 16.63
CA PRO A 356 -17.12 -26.25 17.98
C PRO A 356 -15.84 -26.97 18.41
N ILE A 357 -14.94 -26.25 19.05
CA ILE A 357 -13.73 -26.84 19.64
C ILE A 357 -14.04 -27.56 20.96
N ALA A 358 -15.21 -27.28 21.56
CA ALA A 358 -15.72 -28.00 22.71
C ALA A 358 -17.26 -27.97 22.77
N GLU A 359 -17.85 -29.11 23.18
CA GLU A 359 -19.21 -29.22 23.66
C GLU A 359 -19.18 -29.63 25.13
N LEU A 360 -19.68 -28.77 25.99
CA LEU A 360 -19.54 -28.85 27.45
C LEU A 360 -20.90 -29.10 28.13
N GLY A 361 -20.88 -29.53 29.38
CA GLY A 361 -22.07 -29.69 30.20
C GLY A 361 -22.79 -28.37 30.43
N ASN A 362 -24.02 -28.47 30.90
CA ASN A 362 -24.93 -27.33 31.12
C ASN A 362 -24.55 -26.43 32.30
N ASP A 363 -23.54 -26.82 33.09
CA ASP A 363 -23.00 -26.09 34.25
C ASP A 363 -21.57 -25.55 33.99
N ALA A 364 -21.02 -25.76 32.80
CA ALA A 364 -19.67 -25.35 32.49
C ALA A 364 -19.51 -23.82 32.41
N THR A 365 -18.54 -23.30 33.15
CA THR A 365 -18.22 -21.85 33.23
C THR A 365 -16.80 -21.52 32.77
N SER A 366 -16.05 -22.51 32.27
CA SER A 366 -14.69 -22.30 31.76
C SER A 366 -14.31 -23.37 30.75
N PHE A 367 -13.32 -23.04 29.92
CA PHE A 367 -12.66 -23.94 28.96
C PHE A 367 -11.21 -23.50 28.72
N VAL A 368 -10.32 -24.48 28.52
CA VAL A 368 -8.93 -24.21 28.18
C VAL A 368 -8.66 -24.69 26.77
N ASP A 369 -8.29 -23.77 25.89
CA ASP A 369 -7.86 -24.08 24.52
C ASP A 369 -6.33 -24.28 24.50
N GLU A 370 -5.90 -25.53 24.30
CA GLU A 370 -4.48 -25.94 24.33
C GLU A 370 -3.78 -25.87 22.99
N HIS A 371 -4.50 -25.53 21.92
CA HIS A 371 -4.00 -25.59 20.54
C HIS A 371 -3.95 -24.22 19.85
N SER A 372 -3.84 -23.14 20.62
CA SER A 372 -3.74 -21.82 20.03
C SER A 372 -2.36 -21.60 19.43
N ASP A 373 -2.30 -21.23 18.15
CA ASP A 373 -1.10 -20.74 17.50
C ASP A 373 -0.88 -19.26 17.88
N ASN A 374 0.35 -18.75 17.67
CA ASN A 374 0.60 -17.32 17.81
C ASN A 374 -0.28 -16.53 16.82
N GLY A 375 -1.07 -15.62 17.31
CA GLY A 375 -1.88 -14.77 16.44
C GLY A 375 -3.16 -14.24 17.08
N GLN A 376 -3.84 -13.40 16.32
CA GLN A 376 -5.15 -12.90 16.70
C GLN A 376 -6.14 -14.07 16.71
N THR A 377 -6.70 -14.34 17.87
CA THR A 377 -7.64 -15.42 18.11
C THR A 377 -8.95 -14.85 18.66
N ALA A 378 -10.08 -15.33 18.17
CA ALA A 378 -11.38 -14.96 18.67
C ALA A 378 -12.18 -16.22 18.99
N TYR A 379 -12.95 -16.15 20.06
CA TYR A 379 -13.80 -17.23 20.53
C TYR A 379 -15.24 -16.78 20.57
N GLU A 380 -16.12 -17.73 20.33
CA GLU A 380 -17.55 -17.61 20.52
C GLU A 380 -18.01 -18.66 21.55
N VAL A 381 -18.77 -18.23 22.55
CA VAL A 381 -19.37 -19.12 23.55
C VAL A 381 -20.89 -19.00 23.48
N VAL A 382 -21.55 -20.14 23.28
CA VAL A 382 -23.00 -20.23 23.09
C VAL A 382 -23.61 -21.18 24.12
N ALA A 383 -24.47 -20.67 24.99
CA ALA A 383 -25.31 -21.51 25.84
C ALA A 383 -26.42 -22.15 24.99
N VAL A 384 -26.73 -23.42 25.24
CA VAL A 384 -27.70 -24.18 24.43
C VAL A 384 -28.79 -24.74 25.32
N ASN A 385 -30.06 -24.65 24.91
CA ASN A 385 -31.16 -25.37 25.51
C ASN A 385 -31.75 -26.40 24.54
N ALA A 386 -32.82 -27.11 24.93
CA ALA A 386 -33.47 -28.10 24.12
C ALA A 386 -34.13 -27.55 22.83
N THR A 387 -34.37 -26.25 22.77
CA THR A 387 -35.08 -25.57 21.67
C THR A 387 -34.15 -25.07 20.59
N ALA A 388 -33.06 -24.37 20.98
CA ALA A 388 -32.18 -23.68 20.08
C ALA A 388 -30.84 -23.30 20.74
N PRO A 389 -29.80 -23.00 19.98
CA PRO A 389 -28.63 -22.28 20.48
C PRO A 389 -29.03 -20.86 20.90
N GLY A 390 -28.40 -20.36 21.93
CA GLY A 390 -28.62 -19.02 22.47
C GLY A 390 -27.90 -17.94 21.66
N VAL A 391 -27.98 -16.70 22.16
CA VAL A 391 -27.22 -15.58 21.62
C VAL A 391 -25.74 -15.83 21.87
N PRO A 392 -24.87 -15.72 20.87
CA PRO A 392 -23.43 -15.88 21.04
C PRO A 392 -22.82 -14.73 21.85
N ALA A 393 -21.87 -15.05 22.72
CA ALA A 393 -20.95 -14.07 23.28
C ALA A 393 -19.57 -14.28 22.65
N THR A 394 -18.87 -13.20 22.33
CA THR A 394 -17.57 -13.26 21.67
C THR A 394 -16.51 -12.55 22.49
N VAL A 395 -15.26 -13.04 22.39
CA VAL A 395 -14.08 -12.40 22.96
C VAL A 395 -12.90 -12.64 22.04
N SER A 396 -12.00 -11.66 21.94
CA SER A 396 -10.79 -11.77 21.13
C SER A 396 -9.56 -11.36 21.94
N LEU A 397 -8.43 -12.00 21.62
CA LEU A 397 -7.13 -11.66 22.16
C LEU A 397 -6.05 -12.04 21.14
N PHE A 398 -4.84 -11.58 21.36
CA PHE A 398 -3.68 -12.11 20.66
C PHE A 398 -3.05 -13.23 21.50
N ALA A 399 -3.09 -14.46 21.00
CA ALA A 399 -2.48 -15.63 21.65
C ALA A 399 -1.00 -15.73 21.29
N GLY A 400 -0.16 -16.09 22.26
CA GLY A 400 1.26 -16.31 22.07
C GLY A 400 2.12 -15.06 21.92
N TYR A 401 3.29 -15.25 21.31
CA TYR A 401 4.22 -14.15 21.07
C TYR A 401 3.69 -13.21 19.99
N ASP A 402 3.58 -11.94 20.35
CA ASP A 402 3.14 -10.88 19.44
C ASP A 402 4.32 -10.10 18.87
N GLN A 403 4.10 -9.55 17.71
CA GLN A 403 5.06 -8.70 17.03
C GLN A 403 5.32 -7.42 17.83
N LEU A 404 6.59 -7.13 18.13
CA LEU A 404 6.98 -5.87 18.75
C LEU A 404 6.74 -4.71 17.79
N LYS A 405 6.30 -3.56 18.32
CA LYS A 405 6.39 -2.30 17.59
C LYS A 405 7.85 -1.96 17.30
N GLY A 406 8.08 -1.09 16.32
CA GLY A 406 9.42 -0.65 15.96
C GLY A 406 10.20 -0.11 17.17
N VAL A 407 11.51 -0.19 17.12
CA VAL A 407 12.41 0.38 18.13
C VAL A 407 12.17 1.89 18.27
N ASN A 408 12.40 2.41 19.47
CA ASN A 408 12.18 3.84 19.75
C ASN A 408 13.48 4.63 19.56
N LYS A 409 13.37 5.93 19.27
CA LYS A 409 14.49 6.87 19.15
C LYS A 409 15.61 6.36 18.23
N LEU A 410 15.25 5.67 17.17
CA LEU A 410 16.20 5.22 16.17
C LEU A 410 16.82 6.41 15.46
N HIS A 411 18.13 6.49 15.47
CA HIS A 411 18.89 7.59 14.91
C HIS A 411 20.20 7.09 14.32
N ALA A 412 20.63 7.69 13.20
CA ALA A 412 21.92 7.43 12.59
C ALA A 412 22.68 8.74 12.40
N VAL A 413 23.94 8.75 12.79
CA VAL A 413 24.84 9.89 12.61
C VAL A 413 26.02 9.43 11.77
N ARG A 414 26.35 10.22 10.74
CA ARG A 414 27.54 10.02 9.91
C ARG A 414 28.60 11.05 10.26
N ASP A 415 29.80 10.59 10.55
CA ASP A 415 31.00 11.45 10.53
C ASP A 415 31.38 11.74 9.06
N LYS A 416 31.33 13.01 8.67
CA LYS A 416 31.63 13.42 7.28
C LYS A 416 33.09 13.18 6.89
N ALA A 417 34.02 13.20 7.85
CA ALA A 417 35.45 13.06 7.58
C ALA A 417 35.86 11.59 7.37
N THR A 418 35.30 10.68 8.15
CA THR A 418 35.66 9.25 8.13
C THR A 418 34.64 8.40 7.36
N ASN A 419 33.44 8.93 7.09
CA ASN A 419 32.27 8.19 6.62
C ASN A 419 31.83 7.08 7.60
N GLU A 420 32.24 7.13 8.84
CA GLU A 420 31.75 6.24 9.87
C GLU A 420 30.30 6.64 10.23
N VAL A 421 29.42 5.65 10.24
CA VAL A 421 28.02 5.80 10.65
C VAL A 421 27.83 5.09 11.98
N SER A 422 27.28 5.81 12.95
CA SER A 422 26.82 5.26 14.22
C SER A 422 25.30 5.29 14.27
N VAL A 423 24.71 4.11 14.45
CA VAL A 423 23.26 3.90 14.59
C VAL A 423 22.96 3.58 16.05
N SER A 424 21.93 4.22 16.62
CA SER A 424 21.52 3.98 18.01
C SER A 424 20.00 3.98 18.13
N TRP A 425 19.48 3.24 19.10
CA TRP A 425 18.04 3.13 19.37
C TRP A 425 17.78 2.79 20.85
N THR A 426 16.50 2.79 21.21
CA THR A 426 16.03 2.24 22.49
C THR A 426 15.03 1.14 22.25
N LYS A 427 14.92 0.22 23.19
CA LYS A 427 14.03 -0.95 23.06
C LYS A 427 12.57 -0.53 22.89
N PRO A 428 11.76 -1.29 22.11
CA PRO A 428 10.33 -1.10 22.06
C PRO A 428 9.70 -1.40 23.42
N THR A 429 8.56 -0.79 23.70
CA THR A 429 7.82 -0.93 24.97
C THR A 429 6.43 -1.50 24.77
N GLN A 430 6.05 -1.81 23.54
CA GLN A 430 4.72 -2.27 23.18
C GLN A 430 4.78 -3.31 22.05
N THR A 431 3.75 -4.14 22.01
CA THR A 431 3.46 -5.03 20.89
C THR A 431 2.42 -4.42 19.97
N VAL A 432 2.26 -4.97 18.77
CA VAL A 432 1.32 -4.47 17.76
C VAL A 432 -0.12 -4.73 18.19
N ASN A 433 -0.42 -5.93 18.67
CA ASN A 433 -1.77 -6.40 18.98
C ASN A 433 -2.04 -6.54 20.48
N LYS A 434 -1.20 -5.98 21.36
CA LYS A 434 -1.25 -6.11 22.83
C LYS A 434 -1.08 -7.56 23.33
N GLY A 435 -0.48 -8.44 22.52
CA GLY A 435 -0.09 -9.78 22.91
C GLY A 435 1.21 -9.80 23.69
N TYR A 436 1.68 -11.00 24.04
CA TYR A 436 2.89 -11.19 24.84
C TYR A 436 4.17 -10.92 24.05
N ALA A 437 5.16 -10.32 24.71
CA ALA A 437 6.55 -10.29 24.27
C ALA A 437 7.49 -10.34 25.49
N ASP A 438 8.59 -11.05 25.35
CA ASP A 438 9.64 -11.03 26.36
C ASP A 438 10.52 -9.78 26.14
N PHE A 439 10.19 -8.71 26.89
CA PHE A 439 10.89 -7.43 26.80
C PHE A 439 12.30 -7.45 27.44
N ASP A 440 12.64 -8.47 28.21
CA ASP A 440 13.96 -8.57 28.85
C ASP A 440 14.98 -9.27 27.94
N ASN A 441 14.54 -10.13 27.04
CA ASN A 441 15.39 -10.89 26.14
C ASN A 441 15.22 -10.52 24.66
N ILE A 442 14.99 -9.22 24.37
CA ILE A 442 14.93 -8.71 22.99
C ILE A 442 16.33 -8.77 22.36
N VAL A 443 16.38 -9.24 21.12
CA VAL A 443 17.55 -9.11 20.25
C VAL A 443 17.19 -8.33 19.00
N TYR A 444 18.21 -7.82 18.26
CA TYR A 444 18.00 -6.90 17.16
C TYR A 444 18.67 -7.37 15.88
N ASN A 445 17.97 -7.24 14.77
CA ASN A 445 18.53 -7.33 13.42
C ASN A 445 18.74 -5.92 12.88
N VAL A 446 19.90 -5.67 12.29
CA VAL A 446 20.24 -4.38 11.70
C VAL A 446 20.47 -4.56 10.21
N TYR A 447 19.84 -3.72 9.42
CA TYR A 447 19.95 -3.73 7.97
C TYR A 447 20.37 -2.36 7.45
N ARG A 448 21.13 -2.35 6.37
CA ARG A 448 21.41 -1.18 5.55
C ARG A 448 20.58 -1.26 4.28
N VAL A 449 19.95 -0.17 3.91
CA VAL A 449 19.23 -0.01 2.66
C VAL A 449 19.91 1.05 1.81
N ASN A 450 20.37 0.69 0.64
CA ASN A 450 20.80 1.66 -0.36
C ASN A 450 19.58 2.01 -1.23
N LEU A 451 19.12 3.27 -1.15
CA LEU A 451 17.90 3.74 -1.80
C LEU A 451 18.06 3.93 -3.31
N ILE A 452 19.29 4.01 -3.81
CA ILE A 452 19.57 4.14 -5.25
C ILE A 452 19.53 2.77 -5.92
N SER A 453 20.32 1.81 -5.41
CA SER A 453 20.37 0.45 -5.94
C SER A 453 19.21 -0.43 -5.48
N GLN A 454 18.40 0.04 -4.53
CA GLN A 454 17.33 -0.72 -3.87
C GLN A 454 17.81 -2.03 -3.24
N THR A 455 19.05 -2.05 -2.77
CA THR A 455 19.63 -3.21 -2.08
C THR A 455 19.36 -3.14 -0.59
N TYR A 456 19.02 -4.29 -0.02
CA TYR A 456 18.74 -4.49 1.40
C TYR A 456 19.73 -5.52 1.94
N GLU A 457 20.61 -5.11 2.87
CA GLU A 457 21.70 -5.93 3.37
C GLU A 457 21.61 -6.05 4.89
N GLN A 458 21.59 -7.30 5.39
CA GLN A 458 21.63 -7.54 6.81
C GLN A 458 23.07 -7.40 7.32
N LEU A 459 23.29 -6.48 8.25
CA LEU A 459 24.60 -6.15 8.79
C LEU A 459 24.86 -6.86 10.13
N SER A 460 23.80 -7.04 10.92
CA SER A 460 23.85 -7.76 12.18
C SER A 460 22.58 -8.56 12.39
N ALA A 461 22.70 -9.71 13.03
CA ALA A 461 21.59 -10.59 13.38
C ALA A 461 21.64 -10.93 14.88
N ASN A 462 20.48 -10.85 15.55
CA ASN A 462 20.29 -11.23 16.94
C ASN A 462 21.27 -10.58 17.93
N GLN A 463 21.74 -9.36 17.64
CA GLN A 463 22.61 -8.63 18.60
C GLN A 463 21.81 -8.14 19.81
N LYS A 464 22.45 -7.99 20.95
CA LYS A 464 21.83 -7.43 22.18
C LYS A 464 22.10 -5.94 22.35
N GLU A 465 23.15 -5.44 21.71
CA GLU A 465 23.56 -4.05 21.76
C GLU A 465 22.48 -3.15 21.13
N LEU A 466 22.32 -1.95 21.70
CA LEU A 466 21.41 -0.91 21.23
C LEU A 466 22.10 0.08 20.28
N THR A 467 23.25 -0.30 19.77
CA THR A 467 24.06 0.50 18.85
C THR A 467 24.69 -0.40 17.78
N PHE A 468 24.98 0.21 16.64
CA PHE A 468 25.70 -0.42 15.53
C PHE A 468 26.57 0.64 14.84
N SER A 469 27.74 0.28 14.34
CA SER A 469 28.61 1.19 13.58
C SER A 469 29.20 0.50 12.37
N GLU A 470 29.34 1.25 11.29
CA GLU A 470 30.10 0.84 10.09
C GLU A 470 30.70 2.04 9.38
N ALA A 471 31.71 1.82 8.55
CA ALA A 471 32.26 2.82 7.64
C ALA A 471 31.71 2.60 6.23
N LEU A 472 31.07 3.64 5.65
CA LEU A 472 30.52 3.61 4.30
C LEU A 472 31.60 4.02 3.28
N SER A 473 31.96 3.12 2.37
CA SER A 473 32.97 3.36 1.34
C SER A 473 32.41 3.74 -0.02
N ALA A 474 31.15 3.47 -0.28
CA ALA A 474 30.51 3.69 -1.57
C ALA A 474 29.58 4.92 -1.55
N GLU A 475 29.57 5.66 -2.66
CA GLU A 475 28.60 6.73 -2.89
C GLU A 475 27.18 6.16 -2.89
N GLY A 476 26.24 6.84 -2.24
CA GLY A 476 24.85 6.38 -2.17
C GLY A 476 24.00 7.19 -1.20
N ILE A 477 22.71 6.89 -1.21
CA ILE A 477 21.75 7.35 -0.22
C ILE A 477 21.35 6.13 0.60
N TYR A 478 21.64 6.16 1.90
CA TYR A 478 21.46 5.03 2.79
C TYR A 478 20.47 5.35 3.89
N CYS A 479 19.79 4.35 4.37
CA CYS A 479 19.13 4.36 5.65
C CYS A 479 19.32 3.02 6.34
N TYR A 480 19.10 3.00 7.65
CA TYR A 480 19.18 1.78 8.45
C TYR A 480 17.79 1.37 8.90
N VAL A 481 17.55 0.08 8.90
CA VAL A 481 16.33 -0.52 9.46
C VAL A 481 16.74 -1.40 10.62
N VAL A 482 16.06 -1.24 11.74
CA VAL A 482 16.28 -2.06 12.93
C VAL A 482 14.98 -2.77 13.29
N GLU A 483 15.05 -4.09 13.38
CA GLU A 483 13.96 -4.96 13.80
C GLU A 483 14.28 -5.54 15.18
N ALA A 484 13.34 -5.43 16.10
CA ALA A 484 13.43 -6.08 17.41
C ALA A 484 12.80 -7.47 17.33
N VAL A 485 13.43 -8.48 17.91
CA VAL A 485 12.96 -9.87 17.90
C VAL A 485 12.76 -10.35 19.34
N SER A 486 11.58 -10.88 19.62
CA SER A 486 11.21 -11.47 20.91
C SER A 486 10.60 -12.86 20.70
N GLY A 487 11.12 -13.89 21.40
CA GLY A 487 10.64 -15.28 21.27
C GLY A 487 10.67 -15.82 19.82
N GLY A 488 11.59 -15.31 18.99
CA GLY A 488 11.70 -15.68 17.57
C GLY A 488 10.73 -14.93 16.65
N VAL A 489 9.84 -14.07 17.18
CA VAL A 489 8.93 -13.24 16.39
C VAL A 489 9.60 -11.91 16.05
N ILE A 490 9.72 -11.62 14.76
CA ILE A 490 10.31 -10.39 14.24
C ILE A 490 9.30 -9.25 14.36
N GLY A 491 9.71 -8.15 15.00
CA GLY A 491 8.93 -6.93 15.18
C GLY A 491 8.83 -6.07 13.92
N LEU A 492 8.14 -4.95 14.03
CA LEU A 492 8.09 -3.97 12.95
C LEU A 492 9.45 -3.30 12.79
N GLY A 493 9.94 -3.22 11.56
CA GLY A 493 11.16 -2.49 11.24
C GLY A 493 10.98 -0.99 11.42
N ALA A 494 11.84 -0.37 12.23
CA ALA A 494 11.96 1.07 12.29
C ALA A 494 13.08 1.54 11.36
N LYS A 495 12.90 2.70 10.72
CA LYS A 495 13.82 3.24 9.71
C LYS A 495 14.41 4.57 10.19
N THR A 496 15.71 4.78 9.96
CA THR A 496 16.38 6.08 10.18
C THR A 496 16.04 7.08 9.10
N GLU A 497 16.38 8.34 9.33
CA GLU A 497 16.51 9.32 8.27
C GLU A 497 17.54 8.88 7.22
N ASN A 498 17.45 9.46 6.03
CA ASN A 498 18.37 9.15 4.95
C ASN A 498 19.74 9.82 5.20
N LEU A 499 20.80 9.07 4.97
CA LEU A 499 22.19 9.52 4.99
C LEU A 499 22.73 9.52 3.57
N THR A 500 23.25 10.68 3.12
CA THR A 500 23.88 10.77 1.80
C THR A 500 25.39 10.65 1.95
N VAL A 501 25.99 9.69 1.28
CA VAL A 501 27.45 9.55 1.10
C VAL A 501 27.79 10.00 -0.30
N VAL A 502 28.59 11.03 -0.40
CA VAL A 502 28.97 11.65 -1.66
C VAL A 502 30.43 11.32 -1.95
N ALA A 503 30.70 10.76 -3.11
CA ALA A 503 32.07 10.55 -3.54
C ALA A 503 32.68 11.87 -4.05
N THR A 504 33.91 12.13 -3.67
CA THR A 504 34.69 13.23 -4.26
C THR A 504 34.88 13.01 -5.75
N LYS A 505 34.47 13.94 -6.57
CA LYS A 505 34.66 13.91 -8.02
C LYS A 505 36.11 14.34 -8.35
N VAL A 506 36.60 13.86 -9.47
CA VAL A 506 37.93 14.22 -10.00
C VAL A 506 37.80 14.58 -11.48
N PRO A 507 38.27 15.74 -11.90
CA PRO A 507 38.27 16.09 -13.33
C PRO A 507 39.15 15.16 -14.19
N PRO A 508 38.75 14.79 -15.42
CA PRO A 508 37.57 15.30 -16.11
C PRO A 508 36.28 14.63 -15.62
N PHE A 509 35.24 15.42 -15.33
CA PHE A 509 33.92 14.89 -15.08
C PHE A 509 32.84 15.74 -15.77
N THR A 510 31.66 15.17 -15.96
CA THR A 510 30.47 15.84 -16.50
C THR A 510 29.27 15.52 -15.62
N ALA A 511 28.60 16.55 -15.13
CA ALA A 511 27.31 16.40 -14.45
C ALA A 511 26.19 16.38 -15.50
N LYS A 512 25.48 15.27 -15.55
CA LYS A 512 24.31 15.06 -16.42
C LYS A 512 22.99 15.24 -15.69
N PHE A 513 23.04 15.54 -14.41
CA PHE A 513 21.89 15.76 -13.52
C PHE A 513 20.85 14.64 -13.56
N GLU A 514 21.28 13.41 -13.77
CA GLU A 514 20.37 12.24 -13.84
C GLU A 514 19.62 12.05 -12.51
N LYS A 515 18.28 11.97 -12.59
CA LYS A 515 17.38 11.91 -11.42
C LYS A 515 17.70 10.75 -10.47
N ASN A 516 18.13 9.61 -11.02
CA ASN A 516 18.52 8.42 -10.24
C ASN A 516 20.02 8.17 -10.30
N GLY A 517 20.81 9.19 -10.58
CA GLY A 517 22.25 9.16 -10.74
C GLY A 517 22.93 10.35 -10.06
N ASP A 518 23.81 11.04 -10.79
CA ASP A 518 24.63 12.14 -10.29
C ASP A 518 23.82 13.35 -9.78
N GLY A 519 22.61 13.58 -10.32
CA GLY A 519 21.71 14.64 -9.84
C GLY A 519 21.27 14.47 -8.39
N LEU A 520 21.29 13.24 -7.84
CA LEU A 520 20.94 12.98 -6.43
C LEU A 520 21.95 13.59 -5.44
N PHE A 521 23.15 13.88 -5.89
CA PHE A 521 24.25 14.36 -5.05
C PHE A 521 24.50 15.86 -5.17
N TRP A 522 23.67 16.57 -5.94
CA TRP A 522 23.63 18.00 -5.97
C TRP A 522 22.66 18.54 -4.90
N THR A 523 23.12 19.47 -4.09
CA THR A 523 22.35 20.02 -2.96
C THR A 523 21.73 21.35 -3.35
N ALA A 524 20.40 21.44 -3.27
CA ALA A 524 19.69 22.70 -3.47
C ALA A 524 19.61 23.48 -2.15
N ALA A 525 20.09 24.73 -2.15
CA ALA A 525 19.91 25.70 -1.08
C ALA A 525 19.01 26.84 -1.61
N ASN A 526 17.71 26.59 -1.59
CA ASN A 526 16.67 27.48 -2.10
C ASN A 526 16.09 28.33 -0.97
N LEU A 527 15.72 29.56 -1.28
CA LEU A 527 14.84 30.36 -0.42
C LEU A 527 13.48 29.67 -0.26
N PRO A 528 12.72 29.96 0.81
CA PRO A 528 11.36 29.46 0.96
C PRO A 528 10.43 30.12 -0.06
N HIS A 529 10.19 29.45 -1.18
CA HIS A 529 9.33 29.90 -2.27
C HIS A 529 7.95 29.26 -2.23
N LYS A 530 6.96 29.91 -2.83
CA LYS A 530 5.67 29.31 -3.16
C LYS A 530 5.78 28.46 -4.46
N TYR A 531 4.99 27.42 -4.55
CA TYR A 531 4.84 26.57 -5.76
C TYR A 531 6.13 25.89 -6.26
N GLY A 532 7.07 25.55 -5.36
CA GLY A 532 8.28 24.81 -5.72
C GLY A 532 9.22 25.54 -6.67
N ALA A 533 9.32 26.87 -6.52
CA ALA A 533 10.34 27.67 -7.22
C ALA A 533 11.75 27.36 -6.67
N GLY A 534 12.80 27.83 -7.38
CA GLY A 534 14.20 27.56 -7.08
C GLY A 534 14.79 26.41 -7.91
N TRP A 535 15.97 25.96 -7.50
CA TRP A 535 16.67 24.85 -8.16
C TRP A 535 16.10 23.49 -7.81
N SER A 536 16.02 22.61 -8.79
CA SER A 536 15.65 21.21 -8.65
C SER A 536 16.21 20.40 -9.80
N ILE A 537 16.32 19.07 -9.62
CA ILE A 537 16.52 18.16 -10.76
C ILE A 537 15.15 17.92 -11.41
N SER A 538 15.10 17.96 -12.74
CA SER A 538 13.85 17.82 -13.49
C SER A 538 13.16 16.49 -13.18
N THR A 539 11.81 16.46 -13.25
CA THR A 539 11.02 15.25 -13.09
C THR A 539 10.69 14.58 -14.43
N SER A 540 11.01 15.24 -15.54
CA SER A 540 10.80 14.76 -16.90
C SER A 540 12.12 14.80 -17.69
N VAL A 541 12.29 13.84 -18.58
CA VAL A 541 13.42 13.77 -19.49
C VAL A 541 13.22 14.71 -20.68
N ASP A 542 14.29 15.36 -21.12
CA ASP A 542 14.34 15.99 -22.44
C ASP A 542 14.81 14.96 -23.47
N LYS A 543 13.89 14.43 -24.27
CA LYS A 543 14.18 13.37 -25.27
C LYS A 543 15.04 13.86 -26.43
N ASP A 544 15.12 15.17 -26.62
CA ASP A 544 15.86 15.81 -27.69
C ASP A 544 17.28 16.19 -27.28
N PHE A 545 17.67 15.91 -26.04
CA PHE A 545 19.00 16.16 -25.51
C PHE A 545 19.54 14.97 -24.69
N ASP A 546 20.02 15.11 -23.49
CA ASP A 546 20.74 14.06 -22.74
C ASP A 546 20.04 13.65 -21.42
N GLY A 547 18.72 13.51 -21.45
CA GLY A 547 18.00 12.94 -20.30
C GLY A 547 17.40 13.97 -19.34
N TYR A 548 17.69 13.83 -18.05
CA TYR A 548 17.27 14.79 -17.01
C TYR A 548 18.25 15.99 -16.99
N TYR A 549 17.88 17.07 -16.29
CA TYR A 549 18.64 18.31 -16.25
C TYR A 549 18.40 19.05 -14.93
N ALA A 550 19.30 19.96 -14.54
CA ALA A 550 19.08 20.92 -13.48
C ALA A 550 18.12 22.01 -13.96
N ARG A 551 17.10 22.31 -13.15
CA ARG A 551 16.05 23.27 -13.49
C ARG A 551 15.95 24.34 -12.41
N LEU A 552 16.14 25.58 -12.79
CA LEU A 552 15.78 26.76 -12.00
C LEU A 552 14.39 27.24 -12.41
N TYR A 553 13.44 27.22 -11.49
CA TYR A 553 12.06 27.61 -11.76
C TYR A 553 11.67 28.89 -11.02
N LYS A 554 11.03 29.82 -11.72
CA LYS A 554 10.48 31.04 -11.14
C LYS A 554 8.96 31.03 -11.28
N ALA A 555 8.26 30.94 -10.16
CA ALA A 555 6.80 30.80 -10.13
C ALA A 555 6.07 32.15 -10.20
N SER A 556 6.65 33.25 -9.72
CA SER A 556 6.01 34.56 -9.65
C SER A 556 6.98 35.69 -9.91
N ALA A 557 6.54 36.76 -10.57
CA ALA A 557 7.34 37.96 -10.78
C ALA A 557 7.69 38.65 -9.46
N SER A 558 6.84 38.54 -8.44
CA SER A 558 7.06 39.16 -7.12
C SER A 558 7.90 38.33 -6.17
N ASP A 559 8.31 37.12 -6.56
CA ASP A 559 9.10 36.22 -5.75
C ASP A 559 10.56 36.19 -6.28
N PRO A 560 11.51 36.96 -5.66
CA PRO A 560 12.86 37.03 -6.15
C PRO A 560 13.57 35.68 -5.96
N LEU A 561 14.42 35.31 -6.91
CA LEU A 561 15.33 34.18 -6.76
C LEU A 561 16.64 34.66 -6.13
N ASP A 562 17.16 33.87 -5.24
CA ASP A 562 18.51 33.89 -4.67
C ASP A 562 18.85 32.49 -4.22
N ASP A 563 18.89 31.58 -5.20
CA ASP A 563 18.83 30.14 -5.02
C ASP A 563 20.08 29.48 -5.56
N TRP A 564 20.51 28.43 -4.89
CA TRP A 564 21.76 27.76 -5.19
C TRP A 564 21.55 26.27 -5.43
N LEU A 565 22.32 25.71 -6.37
CA LEU A 565 22.48 24.27 -6.57
C LEU A 565 23.97 23.95 -6.49
N ILE A 566 24.37 23.22 -5.44
CA ILE A 566 25.77 23.01 -5.04
C ILE A 566 26.19 21.62 -5.45
N SER A 567 27.37 21.50 -6.07
CA SER A 567 27.94 20.25 -6.54
C SER A 567 28.40 19.35 -5.38
N PRO A 568 28.60 18.05 -5.65
CA PRO A 568 29.51 17.20 -4.87
C PRO A 568 30.88 17.83 -4.69
N PRO A 569 31.68 17.43 -3.67
CA PRO A 569 33.07 17.84 -3.54
C PRO A 569 33.90 17.40 -4.75
N ILE A 570 34.80 18.26 -5.20
CA ILE A 570 35.66 18.05 -6.38
C ILE A 570 37.11 18.19 -5.96
N GLN A 571 37.87 17.11 -6.04
CA GLN A 571 39.33 17.19 -5.85
C GLN A 571 39.97 17.78 -7.08
N MET A 572 40.60 18.96 -6.93
CA MET A 572 41.28 19.63 -8.02
C MET A 572 42.75 19.78 -7.69
N GLU A 573 43.60 19.52 -8.67
CA GLU A 573 45.03 19.80 -8.62
C GLU A 573 45.33 21.22 -9.14
N LYS A 574 46.50 21.74 -8.80
CA LYS A 574 46.96 23.04 -9.37
C LYS A 574 47.04 22.92 -10.88
N GLY A 575 46.37 23.84 -11.61
CA GLY A 575 46.34 23.80 -13.06
C GLY A 575 45.26 24.65 -13.68
N GLU A 576 45.19 24.64 -15.00
CA GLU A 576 44.15 25.28 -15.79
C GLU A 576 43.06 24.26 -16.13
N TYR A 577 41.80 24.64 -16.00
CA TYR A 577 40.62 23.83 -16.28
C TYR A 577 39.68 24.58 -17.21
N ASN A 578 38.90 23.82 -17.99
CA ASN A 578 37.83 24.36 -18.81
C ASN A 578 36.46 23.97 -18.13
N LEU A 579 35.61 24.99 -17.92
CA LEU A 579 34.23 24.88 -17.55
C LEU A 579 33.37 25.00 -18.81
N SER A 580 32.52 24.03 -19.07
CA SER A 580 31.51 24.12 -20.14
C SER A 580 30.19 23.53 -19.73
N TYR A 581 29.09 24.11 -20.20
CA TYR A 581 27.74 23.56 -19.98
C TYR A 581 26.75 24.08 -21.03
N TYR A 582 25.63 23.38 -21.11
CA TYR A 582 24.52 23.73 -21.99
C TYR A 582 23.38 24.32 -21.19
N GLY A 583 22.64 25.25 -21.80
CA GLY A 583 21.47 25.90 -21.23
C GLY A 583 20.30 25.89 -22.20
N LYS A 584 19.09 25.88 -21.63
CA LYS A 584 17.81 25.99 -22.34
C LYS A 584 16.84 26.81 -21.54
N GLY A 585 16.18 27.77 -22.17
CA GLY A 585 15.12 28.60 -21.60
C GLY A 585 14.05 28.84 -22.64
N SER A 586 13.21 29.88 -22.45
CA SER A 586 12.25 30.31 -23.44
C SER A 586 12.82 31.38 -24.38
N ALA A 587 12.21 31.57 -25.54
CA ALA A 587 12.65 32.56 -26.54
C ALA A 587 12.53 34.01 -26.07
N THR A 588 11.83 34.30 -24.98
CA THR A 588 11.53 35.65 -24.51
C THR A 588 11.90 35.90 -23.06
N ALA A 589 12.13 34.85 -22.25
CA ALA A 589 12.44 34.98 -20.85
C ALA A 589 13.92 35.31 -20.65
N LYS A 590 14.18 36.33 -19.86
CA LYS A 590 15.51 36.73 -19.42
C LYS A 590 15.88 36.04 -18.14
N TRP A 591 17.12 35.55 -18.06
CA TRP A 591 17.65 34.84 -16.90
C TRP A 591 18.92 35.46 -16.39
N SER A 592 19.07 35.51 -15.08
CA SER A 592 20.30 35.93 -14.41
C SER A 592 20.77 34.79 -13.51
N TRP A 593 21.97 34.29 -13.78
CA TRP A 593 22.62 33.27 -12.98
C TRP A 593 24.15 33.39 -13.06
N ALA A 594 24.85 32.80 -12.11
CA ALA A 594 26.29 32.70 -12.09
C ALA A 594 26.73 31.27 -11.74
N VAL A 595 27.93 30.89 -12.18
CA VAL A 595 28.63 29.71 -11.73
C VAL A 595 29.78 30.18 -10.83
N MET A 596 29.71 29.79 -9.56
CA MET A 596 30.61 30.20 -8.49
C MET A 596 31.45 28.99 -8.03
N LEU A 597 32.63 29.29 -7.50
CA LEU A 597 33.55 28.31 -6.93
C LEU A 597 33.80 28.63 -5.46
N SER A 598 33.70 27.61 -4.60
CA SER A 598 34.20 27.63 -3.23
C SER A 598 35.42 26.72 -3.10
N ASP A 599 36.43 27.16 -2.35
CA ASP A 599 37.68 26.41 -2.08
C ASP A 599 37.76 25.85 -0.66
N ASN A 600 36.65 25.78 0.02
CA ASN A 600 36.58 25.39 1.44
C ASN A 600 35.51 24.29 1.68
N ASP A 601 34.24 24.70 1.58
CA ASP A 601 33.09 23.87 1.89
C ASP A 601 31.86 24.29 1.07
N GLU A 602 30.70 23.74 1.43
CA GLU A 602 29.40 23.96 0.78
C GLU A 602 28.65 25.20 1.36
N GLU A 603 29.24 25.95 2.29
CA GLU A 603 28.64 27.16 2.85
C GLU A 603 28.55 28.27 1.82
N LEU A 604 27.37 28.89 1.65
CA LEU A 604 27.12 29.87 0.59
C LEU A 604 28.04 31.09 0.68
N SER A 605 28.46 31.50 1.88
CA SER A 605 29.38 32.62 2.10
C SER A 605 30.79 32.37 1.55
N ASN A 606 31.15 31.11 1.23
CA ASN A 606 32.47 30.71 0.75
C ASN A 606 32.55 30.61 -0.79
N PHE A 607 31.44 30.81 -1.50
CA PHE A 607 31.40 30.88 -2.96
C PHE A 607 31.83 32.27 -3.46
N ASN A 608 33.11 32.56 -3.36
CA ASN A 608 33.68 33.90 -3.61
C ASN A 608 34.33 34.07 -4.98
N THR A 609 34.55 32.97 -5.73
CA THR A 609 35.18 33.03 -7.05
C THR A 609 34.15 32.82 -8.14
N GLU A 610 33.91 33.84 -8.96
CA GLU A 610 33.01 33.77 -10.10
C GLU A 610 33.73 33.14 -11.30
N LEU A 611 33.19 32.02 -11.81
CA LEU A 611 33.69 31.32 -12.99
C LEU A 611 32.97 31.74 -14.27
N ASP A 612 31.67 32.00 -14.15
CA ASP A 612 30.82 32.42 -15.26
C ASP A 612 29.63 33.24 -14.75
N ARG A 613 29.18 34.24 -15.52
CA ARG A 613 28.06 35.10 -15.16
C ARG A 613 27.23 35.49 -16.35
N HIS A 614 25.92 35.50 -16.17
CA HIS A 614 24.91 35.91 -17.12
C HIS A 614 23.88 36.80 -16.46
N ASP A 615 23.70 38.01 -16.99
CA ASP A 615 22.73 38.98 -16.51
C ASP A 615 21.70 39.27 -17.60
N ASP A 616 20.42 39.02 -17.30
CA ASP A 616 19.27 39.26 -18.17
C ASP A 616 19.39 38.63 -19.57
N GLU A 617 20.02 37.47 -19.64
CA GLU A 617 20.26 36.75 -20.90
C GLU A 617 19.06 35.90 -21.33
N ILE A 618 18.78 35.91 -22.65
CA ILE A 618 17.81 35.02 -23.27
C ILE A 618 18.54 33.75 -23.70
N VAL A 619 18.24 32.66 -22.99
CA VAL A 619 18.79 31.32 -23.26
C VAL A 619 17.82 30.56 -24.16
N PHE A 620 17.95 30.77 -25.49
CA PHE A 620 17.18 30.06 -26.47
C PHE A 620 18.07 29.45 -27.52
N GLY A 621 17.88 28.14 -27.77
CA GLY A 621 18.72 27.39 -28.69
C GLY A 621 18.60 27.86 -30.13
N ASP A 622 19.72 27.97 -30.80
CA ASP A 622 19.85 28.02 -32.25
C ASP A 622 19.26 26.71 -32.82
N LYS A 623 18.64 26.81 -34.01
CA LYS A 623 18.10 25.65 -34.76
C LYS A 623 19.14 24.56 -35.10
N THR A 624 20.40 24.84 -34.85
CA THR A 624 21.54 23.90 -35.07
C THR A 624 21.76 22.93 -33.90
N VAL A 625 21.19 23.17 -32.73
CA VAL A 625 21.25 22.27 -31.57
C VAL A 625 19.88 21.66 -31.32
N GLN A 626 19.82 20.35 -31.19
CA GLN A 626 18.59 19.59 -31.02
C GLN A 626 17.87 20.03 -29.73
N GLY A 627 16.55 20.16 -29.78
CA GLY A 627 15.71 20.44 -28.61
C GLY A 627 15.78 21.86 -28.03
N GLY A 628 16.43 22.82 -28.69
CA GLY A 628 16.53 24.21 -28.23
C GLY A 628 17.58 24.47 -27.16
N TRP A 629 18.51 23.55 -26.95
CA TRP A 629 19.68 23.72 -26.12
C TRP A 629 20.78 24.51 -26.86
N LYS A 630 21.55 25.29 -26.13
CA LYS A 630 22.78 25.91 -26.65
C LYS A 630 23.91 25.79 -25.63
N GLN A 631 25.14 25.70 -26.07
CA GLN A 631 26.30 25.85 -25.19
C GLN A 631 26.37 27.32 -24.72
N VAL A 632 26.18 27.51 -23.40
CA VAL A 632 26.15 28.87 -22.80
C VAL A 632 27.47 29.22 -22.13
N CYS A 633 28.28 28.24 -21.78
CA CYS A 633 29.60 28.46 -21.21
C CYS A 633 30.65 27.54 -21.91
N ASN A 634 31.83 28.09 -22.13
CA ASN A 634 33.07 27.40 -22.52
C ASN A 634 34.24 28.30 -22.15
N LYS A 635 34.63 28.29 -20.87
CA LYS A 635 35.62 29.22 -20.30
C LYS A 635 36.69 28.50 -19.50
N ASN A 636 37.92 28.96 -19.61
CA ASN A 636 39.01 28.48 -18.78
C ASN A 636 39.11 29.24 -17.45
N PHE A 637 39.51 28.52 -16.40
CA PHE A 637 39.80 29.06 -15.09
C PHE A 637 41.03 28.35 -14.48
N THR A 638 41.62 28.94 -13.45
CA THR A 638 42.87 28.44 -12.87
C THR A 638 42.67 28.05 -11.43
N ILE A 639 43.11 26.87 -11.03
CA ILE A 639 43.26 26.45 -9.65
C ILE A 639 44.69 26.73 -9.19
N ALA A 640 44.85 27.59 -8.22
CA ALA A 640 46.16 27.97 -7.68
C ALA A 640 46.71 26.98 -6.66
N THR A 641 45.83 26.40 -5.82
CA THR A 641 46.17 25.51 -4.71
C THR A 641 45.39 24.18 -4.87
N PRO A 642 46.07 23.03 -4.78
CA PRO A 642 45.34 21.74 -4.76
C PRO A 642 44.41 21.65 -3.55
N GLY A 643 43.20 21.07 -3.74
CA GLY A 643 42.24 20.96 -2.65
C GLY A 643 40.88 20.44 -3.08
N ILE A 644 39.96 20.44 -2.13
CA ILE A 644 38.54 20.15 -2.37
C ILE A 644 37.83 21.44 -2.72
N TYR A 645 37.11 21.45 -3.81
CA TYR A 645 36.36 22.60 -4.34
C TYR A 645 34.90 22.23 -4.53
N TYR A 646 34.03 23.24 -4.57
CA TYR A 646 32.60 23.06 -4.87
C TYR A 646 32.16 24.06 -5.95
N ILE A 647 31.31 23.62 -6.85
CA ILE A 647 30.64 24.49 -7.83
C ILE A 647 29.24 24.84 -7.31
N GLY A 648 28.90 26.11 -7.33
CA GLY A 648 27.56 26.62 -7.03
C GLY A 648 26.91 27.22 -8.27
N LEU A 649 25.76 26.71 -8.70
CA LEU A 649 24.91 27.38 -9.68
C LEU A 649 23.99 28.33 -8.91
N HIS A 650 24.28 29.65 -8.98
CA HIS A 650 23.54 30.68 -8.30
C HIS A 650 22.52 31.34 -9.23
N GLY A 651 21.23 31.21 -8.95
CA GLY A 651 20.12 31.80 -9.70
C GLY A 651 19.56 33.03 -8.99
N TYR A 652 19.60 34.21 -9.63
CA TYR A 652 19.15 35.49 -9.06
C TYR A 652 18.28 36.33 -10.00
N THR A 653 17.51 35.64 -10.85
CA THR A 653 16.60 36.29 -11.82
C THR A 653 15.50 37.09 -11.13
N LYS A 654 15.38 38.39 -11.49
CA LYS A 654 14.42 39.33 -10.90
C LYS A 654 13.07 39.35 -11.62
N GLU A 655 13.07 39.27 -12.94
CA GLU A 655 11.87 39.39 -13.78
C GLU A 655 11.30 38.03 -14.20
N GLY A 656 10.05 38.01 -14.64
CA GLY A 656 9.36 36.84 -15.19
C GLY A 656 8.58 36.03 -14.16
N SER A 657 7.64 35.22 -14.66
CA SER A 657 6.84 34.27 -13.87
C SER A 657 6.48 33.05 -14.73
N TYR A 658 6.35 31.89 -14.06
CA TYR A 658 6.09 30.60 -14.72
C TYR A 658 7.11 30.23 -15.81
N ILE A 659 8.38 30.55 -15.55
CA ILE A 659 9.50 30.33 -16.47
C ILE A 659 10.53 29.37 -15.86
N SER A 660 11.31 28.71 -16.71
CA SER A 660 12.41 27.82 -16.29
C SER A 660 13.68 28.11 -17.09
N LEU A 661 14.82 28.08 -16.38
CA LEU A 661 16.16 27.91 -16.95
C LEU A 661 16.57 26.45 -16.69
N CYS A 662 17.00 25.77 -17.73
CA CYS A 662 17.54 24.41 -17.65
C CYS A 662 19.03 24.44 -17.92
N ILE A 663 19.81 23.71 -17.12
CA ILE A 663 21.28 23.54 -17.31
C ILE A 663 21.58 22.05 -17.34
N ASP A 664 22.45 21.66 -18.26
CA ASP A 664 22.85 20.26 -18.41
C ASP A 664 24.27 20.12 -18.97
N ASN A 665 24.82 18.90 -18.82
CA ASN A 665 26.17 18.56 -19.27
C ASN A 665 27.24 19.54 -18.77
N LEU A 666 27.17 19.92 -17.46
CA LEU A 666 28.18 20.73 -16.83
C LEU A 666 29.47 19.92 -16.69
N SER A 667 30.50 20.33 -17.44
CA SER A 667 31.75 19.60 -17.55
C SER A 667 32.92 20.44 -17.03
N ILE A 668 33.80 19.80 -16.28
CA ILE A 668 35.10 20.35 -15.88
C ILE A 668 36.18 19.44 -16.40
N THR A 669 37.02 19.99 -17.25
CA THR A 669 38.13 19.24 -17.90
C THR A 669 39.44 19.94 -17.71
N PRO A 670 40.54 19.24 -17.34
CA PRO A 670 41.85 19.85 -17.32
C PRO A 670 42.24 20.37 -18.70
N VAL A 671 42.73 21.60 -18.79
CA VAL A 671 43.36 22.13 -20.02
C VAL A 671 44.77 21.60 -20.08
N THR A 672 44.97 20.61 -20.91
CA THR A 672 46.32 20.14 -21.20
C THR A 672 46.98 21.14 -22.13
N SER A 673 47.70 22.12 -21.57
CA SER A 673 48.68 22.89 -22.34
C SER A 673 49.71 21.92 -22.94
N GLY A 674 49.77 21.88 -24.24
CA GLY A 674 50.50 20.96 -25.11
C GLY A 674 51.63 20.17 -24.45
N ILE A 675 51.64 18.87 -24.73
CA ILE A 675 52.66 17.84 -24.47
C ILE A 675 53.81 18.33 -23.57
N ASN A 676 53.62 18.24 -22.23
CA ASN A 676 54.78 18.09 -21.37
C ASN A 676 55.47 16.80 -21.75
N SER A 677 56.74 16.91 -22.19
CA SER A 677 57.60 15.85 -22.54
C SER A 677 57.34 14.62 -21.65
N VAL A 678 56.81 13.58 -22.24
CA VAL A 678 56.85 12.23 -21.66
C VAL A 678 58.30 12.01 -21.28
N LYS A 679 58.63 11.97 -19.98
CA LYS A 679 59.86 11.33 -19.51
C LYS A 679 59.79 9.96 -20.15
N ASP A 680 60.79 9.66 -21.00
CA ASP A 680 60.98 8.38 -21.69
C ASP A 680 60.99 7.23 -20.67
N THR A 681 59.84 6.80 -20.26
CA THR A 681 59.62 5.45 -19.73
C THR A 681 59.48 4.60 -21.00
N PRO A 682 60.29 3.57 -21.20
CA PRO A 682 60.19 2.76 -22.41
C PRO A 682 58.75 2.26 -22.53
N ALA A 683 58.06 2.74 -23.58
CA ALA A 683 56.69 2.35 -23.86
C ALA A 683 56.61 0.85 -24.05
N ALA A 684 55.66 0.19 -23.41
CA ALA A 684 55.42 -1.22 -23.62
C ALA A 684 55.17 -1.45 -25.11
N LYS A 685 55.79 -2.47 -25.68
CA LYS A 685 55.59 -2.89 -27.06
C LYS A 685 54.72 -4.13 -27.09
N LEU A 686 53.82 -4.17 -28.05
CA LEU A 686 52.96 -5.32 -28.28
C LEU A 686 53.27 -5.90 -29.66
N THR A 687 53.58 -7.16 -29.68
CA THR A 687 53.68 -7.95 -30.93
C THR A 687 52.61 -9.04 -30.89
N PHE A 688 52.05 -9.33 -32.07
CA PHE A 688 51.03 -10.38 -32.21
C PHE A 688 51.41 -11.34 -33.32
N LYS A 689 51.59 -12.59 -32.96
CA LYS A 689 51.94 -13.65 -33.91
C LYS A 689 51.33 -14.98 -33.46
N ASP A 690 50.81 -15.74 -34.41
CA ASP A 690 50.29 -17.10 -34.21
C ASP A 690 49.29 -17.25 -33.07
N GLY A 691 48.39 -16.23 -32.90
CA GLY A 691 47.36 -16.24 -31.86
C GLY A 691 47.84 -15.83 -30.45
N VAL A 692 49.09 -15.43 -30.31
CA VAL A 692 49.67 -14.98 -29.03
C VAL A 692 50.07 -13.50 -29.14
N ALA A 693 49.58 -12.71 -28.18
CA ALA A 693 50.03 -11.34 -27.96
C ALA A 693 51.18 -11.35 -26.95
N GLU A 694 52.34 -10.87 -27.36
CA GLU A 694 53.48 -10.67 -26.46
C GLU A 694 53.58 -9.19 -26.12
N VAL A 695 53.44 -8.86 -24.85
CA VAL A 695 53.64 -7.51 -24.33
C VAL A 695 54.99 -7.46 -23.63
N SER A 696 55.89 -6.59 -24.09
CA SER A 696 57.17 -6.30 -23.46
C SER A 696 57.15 -4.88 -22.90
N GLY A 697 57.26 -4.73 -21.59
CA GLY A 697 57.29 -3.45 -20.89
C GLY A 697 58.65 -3.19 -20.27
N GLY A 698 59.03 -1.92 -20.09
CA GLY A 698 60.26 -1.56 -19.39
C GLY A 698 60.26 -1.86 -17.86
N LYS A 699 59.14 -2.29 -17.31
CA LYS A 699 58.93 -2.59 -15.89
C LYS A 699 58.14 -3.87 -15.72
N THR A 700 58.30 -4.52 -14.56
CA THR A 700 57.59 -5.76 -14.21
C THR A 700 56.09 -5.60 -14.29
N ILE A 701 55.43 -6.46 -15.06
CA ILE A 701 53.97 -6.46 -15.22
C ILE A 701 53.35 -7.16 -14.01
N LYS A 702 52.41 -6.47 -13.37
CA LYS A 702 51.63 -6.97 -12.24
C LYS A 702 50.41 -7.75 -12.70
N GLN A 703 49.68 -7.16 -13.64
CA GLN A 703 48.46 -7.75 -14.21
C GLN A 703 48.19 -7.21 -15.62
N TRP A 704 47.37 -7.93 -16.37
CA TRP A 704 46.87 -7.50 -17.67
C TRP A 704 45.41 -7.81 -17.87
N THR A 705 44.73 -7.00 -18.68
CA THR A 705 43.32 -7.16 -19.02
C THR A 705 43.11 -6.87 -20.51
N VAL A 706 42.29 -7.68 -21.17
CA VAL A 706 41.93 -7.50 -22.60
C VAL A 706 40.46 -7.11 -22.70
N TYR A 707 40.21 -6.06 -23.46
CA TYR A 707 38.86 -5.55 -23.76
C TYR A 707 38.54 -5.71 -25.24
N ASN A 708 37.27 -5.97 -25.57
CA ASN A 708 36.79 -5.93 -26.97
C ASN A 708 36.53 -4.47 -27.42
N ALA A 709 36.09 -4.29 -28.67
CA ALA A 709 35.81 -2.97 -29.25
C ALA A 709 34.64 -2.24 -28.56
N GLN A 710 33.77 -2.94 -27.81
CA GLN A 710 32.67 -2.40 -27.04
C GLN A 710 33.04 -2.02 -25.59
N GLY A 711 34.36 -2.18 -25.25
CA GLY A 711 34.85 -1.90 -23.89
C GLY A 711 34.57 -2.99 -22.86
N GLN A 712 34.04 -4.14 -23.28
CA GLN A 712 33.78 -5.26 -22.36
C GLN A 712 35.09 -6.03 -22.11
N GLN A 713 35.36 -6.36 -20.84
CA GLN A 713 36.48 -7.22 -20.49
C GLN A 713 36.23 -8.65 -20.99
N VAL A 714 37.18 -9.17 -21.80
CA VAL A 714 37.09 -10.52 -22.39
C VAL A 714 38.12 -11.49 -21.81
N MET A 715 39.25 -10.97 -21.30
CA MET A 715 40.27 -11.78 -20.63
C MET A 715 41.02 -10.95 -19.61
N GLN A 716 41.59 -11.61 -18.59
CA GLN A 716 42.50 -11.00 -17.62
C GLN A 716 43.47 -12.04 -17.08
N GLY A 717 44.59 -11.58 -16.53
CA GLY A 717 45.57 -12.44 -15.88
C GLY A 717 46.60 -11.65 -15.08
N LEU A 718 47.35 -12.38 -14.31
CA LEU A 718 48.46 -11.82 -13.53
C LEU A 718 49.74 -11.84 -14.39
N GLY A 719 50.64 -10.91 -14.13
CA GLY A 719 52.00 -10.95 -14.66
C GLY A 719 52.80 -12.09 -14.01
N ASN A 720 53.83 -12.53 -14.68
CA ASN A 720 54.70 -13.62 -14.25
C ASN A 720 55.95 -13.15 -13.48
N GLY A 721 55.93 -11.93 -12.95
CA GLY A 721 57.07 -11.33 -12.25
C GLY A 721 58.20 -10.82 -13.16
N THR A 722 57.94 -10.71 -14.48
CA THR A 722 58.87 -10.20 -15.48
C THR A 722 58.31 -8.97 -16.20
N PRO A 723 59.10 -8.18 -16.91
CA PRO A 723 58.61 -7.09 -17.77
C PRO A 723 57.92 -7.56 -19.05
N ASN A 724 57.82 -8.86 -19.29
CA ASN A 724 57.23 -9.46 -20.49
C ASN A 724 56.11 -10.41 -20.11
N VAL A 725 54.99 -10.39 -20.84
CA VAL A 725 53.89 -11.34 -20.70
C VAL A 725 53.37 -11.80 -22.04
N GLN A 726 53.12 -13.11 -22.17
CA GLN A 726 52.49 -13.71 -23.35
C GLN A 726 51.02 -14.01 -23.03
N ILE A 727 50.12 -13.52 -23.88
CA ILE A 727 48.67 -13.64 -23.73
C ILE A 727 48.12 -14.43 -24.91
N GLY A 728 47.70 -15.65 -24.65
CA GLY A 728 47.07 -16.51 -25.67
C GLY A 728 45.67 -16.01 -26.02
N LEU A 729 45.48 -15.56 -27.22
CA LEU A 729 44.19 -15.00 -27.68
C LEU A 729 43.45 -15.96 -28.62
N SER A 730 43.85 -17.20 -28.73
CA SER A 730 43.31 -18.19 -29.67
C SER A 730 41.80 -18.47 -29.45
N ALA A 731 41.28 -18.24 -28.24
CA ALA A 731 39.88 -18.41 -27.92
C ALA A 731 38.98 -17.19 -28.31
N LEU A 732 39.55 -16.06 -28.68
CA LEU A 732 38.80 -14.87 -29.06
C LEU A 732 38.48 -14.87 -30.56
N ASN A 733 37.46 -14.18 -31.02
CA ASN A 733 37.10 -13.98 -32.41
C ASN A 733 38.03 -12.95 -33.08
N ASN A 734 38.09 -12.96 -34.43
CA ASN A 734 38.82 -11.91 -35.15
C ASN A 734 38.17 -10.54 -34.89
N GLY A 735 38.96 -9.55 -34.49
CA GLY A 735 38.45 -8.23 -34.12
C GLY A 735 39.52 -7.30 -33.54
N LEU A 736 39.08 -6.10 -33.18
CA LEU A 736 39.93 -5.13 -32.48
C LEU A 736 39.79 -5.35 -30.96
N TYR A 737 40.96 -5.36 -30.30
CA TYR A 737 41.08 -5.53 -28.86
C TYR A 737 42.01 -4.47 -28.27
N VAL A 738 41.78 -4.18 -26.99
CA VAL A 738 42.63 -3.29 -26.19
C VAL A 738 43.25 -4.11 -25.07
N VAL A 739 44.55 -4.16 -25.00
CA VAL A 739 45.31 -4.83 -23.94
C VAL A 739 45.78 -3.74 -22.95
N CYS A 740 45.31 -3.78 -21.75
CA CYS A 740 45.77 -2.94 -20.65
C CYS A 740 46.71 -3.73 -19.75
N VAL A 741 47.90 -3.20 -19.52
CA VAL A 741 48.88 -3.78 -18.59
C VAL A 741 49.15 -2.84 -17.46
N THR A 742 49.12 -3.36 -16.22
CA THR A 742 49.45 -2.62 -15.02
C THR A 742 50.79 -3.16 -14.48
N THR A 743 51.76 -2.29 -14.28
CA THR A 743 53.04 -2.62 -13.72
C THR A 743 53.06 -2.61 -12.20
N THR A 744 54.09 -3.15 -11.59
CA THR A 744 54.20 -3.26 -10.09
C THR A 744 54.24 -1.91 -9.37
N ASP A 745 54.58 -0.82 -10.05
CA ASP A 745 54.58 0.54 -9.55
C ASP A 745 53.24 1.27 -9.78
N GLY A 746 52.22 0.56 -10.30
CA GLY A 746 50.89 1.11 -10.55
C GLY A 746 50.71 1.80 -11.90
N THR A 747 51.76 1.88 -12.75
CA THR A 747 51.64 2.46 -14.09
C THR A 747 50.74 1.57 -14.97
N VAL A 748 49.75 2.20 -15.63
CA VAL A 748 48.87 1.52 -16.61
C VAL A 748 49.25 1.90 -18.02
N GLN A 749 49.43 0.93 -18.89
CA GLN A 749 49.66 1.15 -20.32
C GLN A 749 48.61 0.42 -21.14
N THR A 750 48.17 1.07 -22.21
CA THR A 750 47.10 0.57 -23.08
C THR A 750 47.62 0.35 -24.47
N LEU A 751 47.47 -0.83 -25.01
CA LEU A 751 47.97 -1.26 -26.29
C LEU A 751 46.83 -1.77 -27.18
N LYS A 752 46.80 -1.36 -28.45
CA LYS A 752 45.76 -1.79 -29.38
C LYS A 752 46.24 -3.01 -30.17
N LEU A 753 45.35 -3.97 -30.34
CA LEU A 753 45.60 -5.22 -31.02
C LEU A 753 44.50 -5.49 -32.04
N LYS A 754 44.88 -5.92 -33.25
CA LYS A 754 43.96 -6.50 -34.23
C LYS A 754 44.29 -7.98 -34.33
N ARG A 755 43.33 -8.82 -33.96
CA ARG A 755 43.40 -10.25 -34.15
C ARG A 755 42.77 -10.66 -35.49
#